data_27fa9769c16100e53f438962924b3175
#
_entry.id   27fa9769c16100e53f438962924b3175
#
_cell.length_a   1.000
_cell.length_b   1.000
_cell.length_c   1.000
_cell.angle_alpha   90.00
_cell.angle_beta   90.00
_cell.angle_gamma   90.00
#
_symmetry.space_group_name_H-M   'P 1'
#
loop_
_entity.id
_entity.type
_entity.pdbx_description
1 polymer ?
#
loop_
_entity_poly.entity_id
_entity_poly.type
_entity_poly.pdbx_seq_one_letter_code
_entity_poly.pdbx_strand_id
1 'polypeptide(L)'
;MSVKNDDGFINGLAVSYEASQLKDNVVAVDATYYLRLILENTHEPLVSATGGPLALEDRIEADLDKWKANDCTPYFIFDGCPVKGQDELSIEQGRFANTGTDHAWDLYSNAQAQSSVTNFGLFASAYRMERFYPTFQAILRKRELHFLVPPFKAVAQIAYFSNLSKSGETVCGAIMGPRELLLYPINDVLIQEVDWSNNRFLAVSKDTLKHQLNVDDSLLVDALLMTGTSFLPAFPARAQPQQPSNTVRDAVNMLRANGKHVKQVCQHFDDVLKSQQPDWFDKYCKARMIVDHYIYVAINGAVEVQAYDNLTSDSHEYMGLRLPDELHHYLNTGLVGPHLLSWVIHSRITILPTLDGIASDEYRNLVLRRLLPLRELALGLVVPRLNRGFHFKDIEVKAWFPEQQATTIRNSDFRTPSPKVATWSVEQKLVDEHFPSWGLSAPASKDRSGSLAFEILALQQPEFAKATVGKPGNKPKGIDAPAHVVSTVIWRYFHLRDYVNDSHELTGWGKALATAMTALEPTVKQHPEVSGLHEALLLAFELIRLDQLNAKPRQDESDKGDVDPSLLLVSRSAVLLKLRHDAIGYTGPLRKDMLAYFSQVSAVREADRDLVEAILVHMFLNNQTKRERLPSEYWDISTALPFVNRNHNAAMGVAIRTFLEMDSDENRDLDKFASLYFPNSVAFREDVDIFCHFFKALVTGIKALDQKDMASKDVWTKAQEYLESRT
;
A
#
# COMPACT_ATOMS: atom_id res chain seq x y z
N MET A 1 15.72 8.92 -1.68
CA MET A 1 16.98 8.76 -0.91
C MET A 1 17.34 7.29 -0.96
N SER A 2 18.60 6.99 -1.33
CA SER A 2 19.10 5.61 -1.35
C SER A 2 19.00 5.00 0.05
N VAL A 3 18.63 3.72 0.13
CA VAL A 3 18.65 2.94 1.38
C VAL A 3 20.08 2.86 1.95
N LYS A 4 21.08 2.92 1.09
CA LYS A 4 22.49 3.11 1.46
C LYS A 4 22.69 4.56 1.88
N ASN A 5 22.20 4.89 3.05
CA ASN A 5 22.29 6.24 3.63
C ASN A 5 23.66 6.89 3.39
N ASP A 6 23.69 8.09 2.84
CA ASP A 6 24.91 8.82 2.45
C ASP A 6 25.77 9.37 3.61
N ASP A 7 25.61 8.86 4.85
CA ASP A 7 26.51 9.19 5.94
C ASP A 7 27.87 8.51 5.73
N GLY A 8 28.77 9.21 5.04
CA GLY A 8 30.11 8.72 4.74
C GLY A 8 30.94 8.35 5.98
N PHE A 9 30.64 8.93 7.15
CA PHE A 9 31.33 8.59 8.39
C PHE A 9 30.88 7.20 8.90
N ILE A 10 29.55 6.94 8.96
CA ILE A 10 29.05 5.62 9.37
C ILE A 10 29.44 4.56 8.35
N ASN A 11 29.40 4.86 7.04
CA ASN A 11 29.86 3.95 5.99
C ASN A 11 31.32 3.55 6.16
N GLY A 12 32.17 4.48 6.57
CA GLY A 12 33.59 4.22 6.81
C GLY A 12 33.87 3.34 8.05
N LEU A 13 32.88 3.15 8.93
CA LEU A 13 32.97 2.28 10.11
C LEU A 13 32.34 0.90 9.88
N ALA A 14 31.70 0.69 8.74
CA ALA A 14 31.11 -0.61 8.41
C ALA A 14 32.20 -1.66 8.19
N VAL A 15 32.04 -2.82 8.80
CA VAL A 15 32.96 -3.95 8.74
C VAL A 15 32.29 -5.12 8.01
N SER A 16 33.05 -5.78 7.14
CA SER A 16 32.58 -6.98 6.45
C SER A 16 32.93 -8.22 7.27
N TYR A 17 31.91 -9.05 7.53
CA TYR A 17 32.03 -10.32 8.25
C TYR A 17 31.66 -11.47 7.31
N GLU A 18 32.01 -12.71 7.71
CA GLU A 18 31.60 -13.91 6.96
C GLU A 18 30.14 -14.25 7.23
N ALA A 19 29.34 -14.45 6.18
CA ALA A 19 27.92 -14.78 6.29
C ALA A 19 27.66 -16.14 6.98
N SER A 20 28.66 -17.05 6.97
CA SER A 20 28.65 -18.29 7.74
C SER A 20 28.45 -18.11 9.26
N GLN A 21 28.74 -16.93 9.81
CA GLN A 21 28.49 -16.60 11.22
C GLN A 21 26.98 -16.45 11.52
N LEU A 22 26.16 -16.27 10.51
CA LEU A 22 24.68 -16.18 10.66
C LEU A 22 24.00 -17.55 10.63
N LYS A 23 24.76 -18.62 10.38
CA LYS A 23 24.22 -19.98 10.32
C LYS A 23 23.53 -20.37 11.61
N ASP A 24 22.41 -21.07 11.51
CA ASP A 24 21.54 -21.51 12.60
C ASP A 24 20.99 -20.36 13.50
N ASN A 25 21.07 -19.11 13.01
CA ASN A 25 20.53 -17.96 13.70
C ASN A 25 19.21 -17.49 13.11
N VAL A 26 18.38 -16.91 13.97
CA VAL A 26 17.22 -16.11 13.57
C VAL A 26 17.69 -14.65 13.45
N VAL A 27 17.47 -14.04 12.30
CA VAL A 27 17.77 -12.62 12.06
C VAL A 27 16.46 -11.84 12.01
N ALA A 28 16.28 -10.87 12.90
CA ALA A 28 15.14 -9.96 12.82
C ALA A 28 15.41 -8.90 11.73
N VAL A 29 14.58 -8.88 10.71
CA VAL A 29 14.78 -8.09 9.48
C VAL A 29 13.67 -7.06 9.35
N ASP A 30 14.04 -5.80 9.16
CA ASP A 30 13.09 -4.76 8.75
C ASP A 30 12.59 -5.04 7.32
N ALA A 31 11.31 -5.35 7.18
CA ALA A 31 10.72 -5.76 5.91
C ALA A 31 10.74 -4.63 4.86
N THR A 32 10.55 -3.37 5.27
CA THR A 32 10.62 -2.21 4.37
C THR A 32 12.04 -2.02 3.83
N TYR A 33 13.01 -2.13 4.72
CA TYR A 33 14.43 -2.03 4.38
C TYR A 33 14.84 -3.14 3.43
N TYR A 34 14.48 -4.38 3.73
CA TYR A 34 14.75 -5.54 2.89
C TYR A 34 14.15 -5.39 1.47
N LEU A 35 12.89 -5.02 1.37
CA LEU A 35 12.24 -4.81 0.07
C LEU A 35 12.94 -3.72 -0.75
N ARG A 36 13.39 -2.65 -0.10
CA ARG A 36 14.15 -1.59 -0.77
C ARG A 36 15.50 -2.07 -1.26
N LEU A 37 16.22 -2.87 -0.44
CA LEU A 37 17.51 -3.46 -0.89
C LEU A 37 17.30 -4.37 -2.11
N ILE A 38 16.27 -5.22 -2.09
CA ILE A 38 15.94 -6.07 -3.25
C ILE A 38 15.62 -5.20 -4.47
N LEU A 39 14.83 -4.13 -4.31
CA LEU A 39 14.50 -3.23 -5.42
C LEU A 39 15.73 -2.48 -5.95
N GLU A 40 16.60 -1.96 -5.10
CA GLU A 40 17.82 -1.23 -5.50
C GLU A 40 18.85 -2.15 -6.17
N ASN A 41 18.96 -3.41 -5.73
CA ASN A 41 19.87 -4.39 -6.28
C ASN A 41 19.32 -5.09 -7.53
N THR A 42 18.13 -4.73 -7.99
CA THR A 42 17.49 -5.32 -9.16
C THR A 42 17.58 -4.41 -10.39
N HIS A 43 17.26 -4.95 -11.55
CA HIS A 43 17.21 -4.20 -12.80
C HIS A 43 15.80 -3.59 -13.03
N GLU A 44 15.18 -3.05 -11.97
CA GLU A 44 13.88 -2.34 -12.07
C GLU A 44 14.00 -0.83 -11.79
N PRO A 45 14.82 -0.08 -12.53
CA PRO A 45 14.98 1.36 -12.29
C PRO A 45 13.71 2.14 -12.61
N LEU A 46 12.77 1.55 -13.38
CA LEU A 46 11.57 2.22 -13.91
C LEU A 46 10.33 2.04 -13.04
N VAL A 47 10.44 1.49 -11.82
CA VAL A 47 9.29 1.26 -10.93
C VAL A 47 8.45 2.52 -10.68
N SER A 48 9.09 3.68 -10.60
CA SER A 48 8.40 4.98 -10.46
C SER A 48 7.70 5.44 -11.74
N ALA A 49 8.16 5.00 -12.91
CA ALA A 49 7.57 5.33 -14.21
C ALA A 49 6.44 4.37 -14.60
N THR A 50 6.48 3.12 -14.13
CA THR A 50 5.45 2.12 -14.40
C THR A 50 4.34 2.08 -13.35
N GLY A 51 4.56 2.69 -12.19
CA GLY A 51 3.61 2.71 -11.07
C GLY A 51 3.75 1.58 -10.06
N GLY A 52 4.59 0.59 -10.34
CA GLY A 52 4.89 -0.54 -9.47
C GLY A 52 5.85 -1.54 -10.11
N PRO A 53 6.47 -2.41 -9.31
CA PRO A 53 7.36 -3.44 -9.82
C PRO A 53 6.60 -4.50 -10.63
N LEU A 54 7.26 -5.04 -11.66
CA LEU A 54 6.69 -6.07 -12.51
C LEU A 54 7.06 -7.49 -12.09
N ALA A 55 8.26 -7.69 -11.56
CA ALA A 55 8.80 -9.01 -11.26
C ALA A 55 9.52 -9.10 -9.89
N LEU A 56 9.17 -8.25 -8.94
CA LEU A 56 9.78 -8.23 -7.61
C LEU A 56 9.49 -9.53 -6.82
N GLU A 57 8.34 -10.18 -7.08
CA GLU A 57 7.93 -11.42 -6.42
C GLU A 57 8.98 -12.54 -6.64
N ASP A 58 9.37 -12.79 -7.90
CA ASP A 58 10.33 -13.84 -8.26
C ASP A 58 11.71 -13.60 -7.65
N ARG A 59 12.09 -12.34 -7.52
CA ARG A 59 13.37 -11.95 -6.91
C ARG A 59 13.39 -12.16 -5.42
N ILE A 60 12.29 -11.85 -4.74
CA ILE A 60 12.13 -12.15 -3.31
C ILE A 60 12.17 -13.65 -3.09
N GLU A 61 11.45 -14.44 -3.92
CA GLU A 61 11.48 -15.90 -3.83
C GLU A 61 12.90 -16.45 -3.99
N ALA A 62 13.65 -15.97 -4.99
CA ALA A 62 15.04 -16.38 -5.23
C ALA A 62 15.99 -15.95 -4.09
N ASP A 63 15.79 -14.79 -3.48
CA ASP A 63 16.61 -14.35 -2.35
C ASP A 63 16.31 -15.14 -1.08
N LEU A 64 15.04 -15.42 -0.79
CA LEU A 64 14.63 -16.28 0.33
C LEU A 64 15.18 -17.70 0.20
N ASP A 65 15.36 -18.23 -1.02
CA ASP A 65 16.05 -19.50 -1.25
C ASP A 65 17.53 -19.45 -0.81
N LYS A 66 18.21 -18.30 -0.97
CA LYS A 66 19.59 -18.12 -0.49
C LYS A 66 19.66 -18.11 1.04
N TRP A 67 18.70 -17.45 1.73
CA TRP A 67 18.59 -17.51 3.19
C TRP A 67 18.48 -18.95 3.67
N LYS A 68 17.57 -19.72 3.06
CA LYS A 68 17.34 -21.12 3.38
C LYS A 68 18.59 -21.98 3.09
N ALA A 69 19.26 -21.77 1.97
CA ALA A 69 20.47 -22.52 1.57
C ALA A 69 21.64 -22.30 2.52
N ASN A 70 21.65 -21.19 3.27
CA ASN A 70 22.67 -20.87 4.26
C ASN A 70 22.25 -21.17 5.72
N ASP A 71 21.18 -21.95 5.91
CA ASP A 71 20.64 -22.31 7.23
C ASP A 71 20.40 -21.09 8.14
N CYS A 72 19.97 -19.97 7.56
CA CYS A 72 19.65 -18.74 8.28
C CYS A 72 18.17 -18.41 8.15
N THR A 73 17.50 -18.16 9.26
CA THR A 73 16.05 -17.90 9.29
C THR A 73 15.76 -16.42 9.44
N PRO A 74 15.23 -15.73 8.43
CA PRO A 74 14.79 -14.36 8.58
C PRO A 74 13.43 -14.30 9.32
N TYR A 75 13.32 -13.36 10.28
CA TYR A 75 12.08 -13.00 10.94
C TYR A 75 11.71 -11.58 10.54
N PHE A 76 10.74 -11.43 9.65
CA PHE A 76 10.41 -10.14 9.06
C PHE A 76 9.49 -9.31 9.96
N ILE A 77 9.87 -8.05 10.19
CA ILE A 77 9.09 -7.07 10.94
C ILE A 77 8.65 -5.98 9.97
N PHE A 78 7.34 -5.85 9.77
CA PHE A 78 6.75 -4.83 8.91
C PHE A 78 6.51 -3.53 9.66
N ASP A 79 6.46 -2.39 8.96
CA ASP A 79 5.94 -1.17 9.55
C ASP A 79 4.42 -1.28 9.73
N GLY A 80 3.93 -0.86 10.91
CA GLY A 80 2.51 -0.68 11.20
C GLY A 80 2.02 0.72 10.83
N CYS A 81 1.29 1.37 11.76
CA CYS A 81 0.82 2.75 11.54
C CYS A 81 2.00 3.74 11.51
N PRO A 82 1.91 4.80 10.71
CA PRO A 82 2.93 5.85 10.71
C PRO A 82 2.99 6.54 12.08
N VAL A 83 4.17 7.02 12.47
CA VAL A 83 4.33 7.88 13.64
C VAL A 83 4.07 9.34 13.27
N LYS A 84 3.81 10.19 14.26
CA LYS A 84 3.53 11.61 14.04
C LYS A 84 4.72 12.30 13.37
N GLY A 85 4.47 13.11 12.35
CA GLY A 85 5.49 13.77 11.53
C GLY A 85 5.94 12.97 10.30
N GLN A 86 5.77 11.65 10.29
CA GLN A 86 6.15 10.81 9.15
C GLN A 86 5.37 11.17 7.88
N ASP A 87 4.07 11.44 7.99
CA ASP A 87 3.23 11.80 6.85
C ASP A 87 3.65 13.11 6.18
N GLU A 88 3.97 14.12 7.00
CA GLU A 88 4.42 15.43 6.50
C GLU A 88 5.73 15.30 5.74
N LEU A 89 6.67 14.55 6.32
CA LEU A 89 7.96 14.29 5.69
C LEU A 89 7.78 13.44 4.42
N SER A 90 6.86 12.48 4.42
CA SER A 90 6.54 11.68 3.22
C SER A 90 5.97 12.55 2.08
N ILE A 91 5.17 13.58 2.41
CA ILE A 91 4.72 14.57 1.41
C ILE A 91 5.91 15.35 0.84
N GLU A 92 6.81 15.85 1.69
CA GLU A 92 8.00 16.61 1.26
C GLU A 92 8.93 15.74 0.39
N GLN A 93 9.21 14.52 0.82
CA GLN A 93 10.03 13.57 0.07
C GLN A 93 9.41 13.17 -1.27
N GLY A 94 8.09 12.94 -1.29
CA GLY A 94 7.38 12.63 -2.53
C GLY A 94 7.40 13.80 -3.52
N ARG A 95 7.24 15.05 -3.05
CA ARG A 95 7.37 16.26 -3.92
C ARG A 95 8.79 16.41 -4.48
N PHE A 96 9.80 16.16 -3.65
CA PHE A 96 11.18 16.17 -4.11
C PHE A 96 11.44 15.10 -5.16
N ALA A 97 10.95 13.88 -4.94
CA ALA A 97 11.05 12.80 -5.91
C ALA A 97 10.34 13.14 -7.23
N ASN A 98 9.16 13.77 -7.16
CA ASN A 98 8.42 14.21 -8.35
C ASN A 98 9.24 15.21 -9.19
N THR A 99 9.95 16.15 -8.57
CA THR A 99 10.83 17.08 -9.30
C THR A 99 11.93 16.31 -10.06
N GLY A 100 12.50 15.28 -9.45
CA GLY A 100 13.52 14.46 -10.11
C GLY A 100 12.94 13.57 -11.21
N THR A 101 11.77 12.96 -11.00
CA THR A 101 11.09 12.15 -12.03
C THR A 101 10.56 13.02 -13.18
N ASP A 102 10.15 14.26 -12.95
CA ASP A 102 9.80 15.20 -14.03
C ASP A 102 10.98 15.43 -14.96
N HIS A 103 12.18 15.64 -14.41
CA HIS A 103 13.39 15.73 -15.22
C HIS A 103 13.66 14.44 -16.02
N ALA A 104 13.42 13.27 -15.42
CA ALA A 104 13.54 11.99 -16.12
C ALA A 104 12.54 11.87 -17.29
N TRP A 105 11.30 12.35 -17.14
CA TRP A 105 10.31 12.42 -18.21
C TRP A 105 10.74 13.39 -19.33
N ASP A 106 11.32 14.53 -19.00
CA ASP A 106 11.87 15.48 -19.98
C ASP A 106 12.99 14.84 -20.80
N LEU A 107 13.90 14.14 -20.16
CA LEU A 107 14.98 13.38 -20.86
C LEU A 107 14.39 12.31 -21.80
N TYR A 108 13.35 11.59 -21.35
CA TYR A 108 12.67 10.59 -22.16
C TYR A 108 12.02 11.23 -23.40
N SER A 109 11.32 12.34 -23.24
CA SER A 109 10.67 13.08 -24.33
C SER A 109 11.68 13.63 -25.36
N ASN A 110 12.91 13.92 -24.92
CA ASN A 110 14.01 14.36 -25.75
C ASN A 110 14.85 13.20 -26.33
N ALA A 111 14.32 11.97 -26.32
CA ALA A 111 14.97 10.76 -26.81
C ALA A 111 16.33 10.41 -26.13
N GLN A 112 16.55 10.87 -24.89
CA GLN A 112 17.74 10.55 -24.09
C GLN A 112 17.44 9.36 -23.14
N ALA A 113 17.09 8.21 -23.73
CA ALA A 113 16.57 7.06 -22.97
C ALA A 113 17.50 6.58 -21.84
N GLN A 114 18.81 6.45 -22.08
CA GLN A 114 19.75 5.98 -21.06
C GLN A 114 19.82 6.93 -19.85
N SER A 115 19.87 8.23 -20.10
CA SER A 115 19.89 9.25 -19.03
C SER A 115 18.56 9.28 -18.28
N SER A 116 17.45 9.09 -18.97
CA SER A 116 16.12 8.99 -18.38
C SER A 116 16.03 7.79 -17.43
N VAL A 117 16.43 6.59 -17.87
CA VAL A 117 16.42 5.37 -17.04
C VAL A 117 17.30 5.55 -15.80
N THR A 118 18.48 6.14 -15.93
CA THR A 118 19.36 6.42 -14.80
C THR A 118 18.70 7.37 -13.80
N ASN A 119 18.04 8.43 -14.28
CA ASN A 119 17.33 9.37 -13.40
C ASN A 119 16.12 8.72 -12.70
N PHE A 120 15.30 7.94 -13.40
CA PHE A 120 14.22 7.19 -12.74
C PHE A 120 14.76 6.26 -11.65
N GLY A 121 15.89 5.59 -11.88
CA GLY A 121 16.53 4.72 -10.89
C GLY A 121 16.95 5.44 -9.61
N LEU A 122 17.39 6.70 -9.69
CA LEU A 122 17.68 7.52 -8.50
C LEU A 122 16.46 7.77 -7.62
N PHE A 123 15.26 7.73 -8.20
CA PHE A 123 13.98 7.96 -7.51
C PHE A 123 13.11 6.71 -7.40
N ALA A 124 13.67 5.52 -7.58
CA ALA A 124 12.95 4.26 -7.38
C ALA A 124 12.39 4.14 -5.94
N SER A 125 13.06 4.76 -4.96
CA SER A 125 12.61 4.85 -3.57
C SER A 125 11.34 5.69 -3.37
N ALA A 126 10.87 6.45 -4.39
CA ALA A 126 9.58 7.13 -4.36
C ALA A 126 8.40 6.13 -4.37
N TYR A 127 8.62 4.91 -4.88
CA TYR A 127 7.64 3.85 -4.76
C TYR A 127 7.48 3.43 -3.29
N ARG A 128 6.25 3.38 -2.83
CA ARG A 128 5.90 3.05 -1.44
C ARG A 128 5.87 1.53 -1.26
N MET A 129 6.86 0.99 -0.55
CA MET A 129 6.98 -0.45 -0.30
C MET A 129 5.79 -1.03 0.47
N GLU A 130 5.07 -0.22 1.25
CA GLU A 130 3.88 -0.62 1.99
C GLU A 130 2.77 -1.17 1.07
N ARG A 131 2.76 -0.76 -0.21
CA ARG A 131 1.85 -1.32 -1.21
C ARG A 131 2.16 -2.78 -1.55
N PHE A 132 3.38 -3.20 -1.33
CA PHE A 132 3.84 -4.56 -1.61
C PHE A 132 3.70 -5.50 -0.41
N TYR A 133 3.44 -4.99 0.80
CA TYR A 133 3.35 -5.81 2.01
C TYR A 133 2.41 -7.00 1.91
N PRO A 134 1.15 -6.87 1.42
CA PRO A 134 0.26 -8.02 1.31
C PRO A 134 0.81 -9.14 0.44
N THR A 135 1.47 -8.78 -0.68
CA THR A 135 2.12 -9.74 -1.57
C THR A 135 3.30 -10.42 -0.88
N PHE A 136 4.15 -9.66 -0.21
CA PHE A 136 5.31 -10.20 0.50
C PHE A 136 4.88 -11.10 1.67
N GLN A 137 3.89 -10.70 2.45
CA GLN A 137 3.32 -11.50 3.52
C GLN A 137 2.72 -12.82 2.99
N ALA A 138 2.09 -12.82 1.82
CA ALA A 138 1.60 -14.04 1.18
C ALA A 138 2.75 -15.00 0.78
N ILE A 139 3.86 -14.46 0.26
CA ILE A 139 5.08 -15.23 -0.03
C ILE A 139 5.64 -15.86 1.24
N LEU A 140 5.81 -15.07 2.31
CA LEU A 140 6.35 -15.55 3.59
C LEU A 140 5.50 -16.70 4.17
N ARG A 141 4.19 -16.60 4.08
CA ARG A 141 3.28 -17.64 4.55
C ARG A 141 3.37 -18.93 3.74
N LYS A 142 3.40 -18.81 2.42
CA LYS A 142 3.59 -19.96 1.53
C LYS A 142 4.88 -20.72 1.86
N ARG A 143 5.89 -20.00 2.40
CA ARG A 143 7.17 -20.54 2.82
C ARG A 143 7.25 -20.90 4.32
N GLU A 144 6.15 -20.73 5.05
CA GLU A 144 6.08 -20.95 6.51
C GLU A 144 7.09 -20.09 7.31
N LEU A 145 7.46 -18.91 6.77
CA LEU A 145 8.30 -17.96 7.46
C LEU A 145 7.47 -17.04 8.35
N HIS A 146 8.00 -16.78 9.54
CA HIS A 146 7.33 -15.93 10.52
C HIS A 146 7.53 -14.45 10.22
N PHE A 147 6.51 -13.65 10.54
CA PHE A 147 6.58 -12.21 10.49
C PHE A 147 5.67 -11.56 11.54
N LEU A 148 5.92 -10.28 11.83
CA LEU A 148 5.15 -9.48 12.78
C LEU A 148 4.86 -8.11 12.16
N VAL A 149 3.66 -7.58 12.43
CA VAL A 149 3.30 -6.18 12.15
C VAL A 149 3.04 -5.49 13.49
N PRO A 150 4.01 -4.73 14.03
CA PRO A 150 3.83 -3.99 15.28
C PRO A 150 2.85 -2.83 15.11
N PRO A 151 2.40 -2.19 16.21
CA PRO A 151 1.49 -1.04 16.14
C PRO A 151 2.01 0.11 15.27
N PHE A 152 3.33 0.36 15.31
CA PHE A 152 3.99 1.45 14.59
C PHE A 152 5.24 0.96 13.83
N LYS A 153 6.42 1.45 14.17
CA LYS A 153 7.65 1.22 13.41
C LYS A 153 8.29 -0.14 13.66
N ALA A 154 8.71 -0.79 12.58
CA ALA A 154 9.47 -2.04 12.63
C ALA A 154 10.76 -1.89 13.45
N VAL A 155 11.48 -0.78 13.31
CA VAL A 155 12.74 -0.50 14.03
C VAL A 155 12.56 -0.53 15.55
N ALA A 156 11.43 -0.05 16.06
CA ALA A 156 11.11 -0.09 17.49
C ALA A 156 10.95 -1.54 17.99
N GLN A 157 10.25 -2.36 17.24
CA GLN A 157 10.05 -3.78 17.56
C GLN A 157 11.35 -4.58 17.48
N ILE A 158 12.17 -4.34 16.46
CA ILE A 158 13.49 -4.98 16.30
C ILE A 158 14.40 -4.60 17.47
N ALA A 159 14.39 -3.34 17.89
CA ALA A 159 15.15 -2.91 19.05
C ALA A 159 14.71 -3.62 20.34
N TYR A 160 13.40 -3.79 20.54
CA TYR A 160 12.88 -4.59 21.66
C TYR A 160 13.39 -6.03 21.60
N PHE A 161 13.29 -6.71 20.46
CA PHE A 161 13.79 -8.08 20.29
C PHE A 161 15.29 -8.20 20.54
N SER A 162 16.07 -7.23 20.05
CA SER A 162 17.51 -7.17 20.28
C SER A 162 17.86 -7.10 21.77
N ASN A 163 17.05 -6.39 22.56
CA ASN A 163 17.30 -6.24 24.01
C ASN A 163 16.87 -7.43 24.86
N LEU A 164 15.96 -8.27 24.36
CA LEU A 164 15.49 -9.45 25.11
C LEU A 164 16.61 -10.43 25.46
N SER A 165 17.64 -10.53 24.63
CA SER A 165 18.81 -11.35 24.93
C SER A 165 19.50 -10.98 26.24
N LYS A 166 19.40 -9.72 26.70
CA LYS A 166 19.93 -9.25 28.00
C LYS A 166 19.15 -9.79 29.18
N SER A 167 17.86 -10.10 29.02
CA SER A 167 17.01 -10.71 30.04
C SER A 167 17.01 -12.25 30.04
N GLY A 168 17.78 -12.86 29.15
CA GLY A 168 17.86 -14.33 29.03
C GLY A 168 16.81 -14.94 28.10
N GLU A 169 15.96 -14.12 27.48
CA GLU A 169 15.00 -14.52 26.46
C GLU A 169 15.56 -14.11 25.09
N THR A 170 15.65 -15.04 24.15
CA THR A 170 16.23 -14.76 22.83
C THR A 170 15.19 -15.03 21.74
N VAL A 171 14.77 -13.98 21.03
CA VAL A 171 13.92 -14.09 19.84
C VAL A 171 14.76 -14.12 18.56
N CYS A 172 15.86 -13.35 18.53
CA CYS A 172 16.77 -13.29 17.40
C CYS A 172 18.23 -13.19 17.87
N GLY A 173 19.14 -13.77 17.08
CA GLY A 173 20.60 -13.70 17.35
C GLY A 173 21.26 -12.51 16.66
N ALA A 174 20.62 -11.92 15.64
CA ALA A 174 21.11 -10.77 14.90
C ALA A 174 19.94 -9.89 14.40
N ILE A 175 20.25 -8.64 14.04
CA ILE A 175 19.29 -7.68 13.52
C ILE A 175 19.77 -7.08 12.21
N MET A 176 18.83 -6.89 11.26
CA MET A 176 19.09 -6.28 9.97
C MET A 176 18.07 -5.16 9.69
N GLY A 177 18.54 -3.97 9.32
CA GLY A 177 17.63 -2.87 9.01
C GLY A 177 18.35 -1.55 8.73
N PRO A 178 17.58 -0.45 8.65
CA PRO A 178 18.09 0.88 8.38
C PRO A 178 18.90 1.40 9.57
N ARG A 179 19.75 2.40 9.32
CA ARG A 179 20.54 3.08 10.36
C ARG A 179 19.68 3.77 11.43
N GLU A 180 18.41 3.99 11.16
CA GLU A 180 17.45 4.48 12.15
C GLU A 180 17.37 3.57 13.39
N LEU A 181 17.74 2.29 13.26
CA LEU A 181 17.91 1.38 14.42
C LEU A 181 18.97 1.84 15.43
N LEU A 182 19.98 2.60 15.00
CA LEU A 182 21.00 3.17 15.90
C LEU A 182 20.44 4.20 16.89
N LEU A 183 19.25 4.76 16.63
CA LEU A 183 18.53 5.62 17.58
C LEU A 183 18.07 4.86 18.82
N TYR A 184 17.79 3.60 18.68
CA TYR A 184 17.19 2.76 19.71
C TYR A 184 18.26 1.98 20.49
N PRO A 185 17.94 1.50 21.69
CA PRO A 185 18.82 0.60 22.43
C PRO A 185 18.85 -0.76 21.72
N ILE A 186 19.94 -1.07 21.04
CA ILE A 186 20.19 -2.35 20.37
C ILE A 186 21.42 -3.03 20.99
N ASN A 187 21.57 -4.33 20.74
CA ASN A 187 22.81 -5.06 21.03
C ASN A 187 23.80 -4.78 19.91
N ASP A 188 24.70 -3.86 20.14
CA ASP A 188 25.83 -3.41 19.34
C ASP A 188 25.72 -3.52 17.80
N VAL A 189 25.67 -4.71 17.23
CA VAL A 189 25.89 -4.93 15.79
C VAL A 189 24.58 -4.84 14.98
N LEU A 190 24.57 -3.97 13.96
CA LEU A 190 23.51 -3.78 13.00
C LEU A 190 23.95 -4.23 11.61
N ILE A 191 23.32 -5.27 11.06
CA ILE A 191 23.52 -5.73 9.69
C ILE A 191 22.85 -4.77 8.72
N GLN A 192 23.60 -4.32 7.70
CA GLN A 192 23.10 -3.45 6.65
C GLN A 192 22.82 -4.19 5.35
N GLU A 193 23.64 -5.15 4.98
CA GLU A 193 23.52 -5.90 3.74
C GLU A 193 24.08 -7.30 3.93
N VAL A 194 23.48 -8.30 3.27
CA VAL A 194 24.00 -9.67 3.20
C VAL A 194 24.25 -10.02 1.73
N ASP A 195 25.48 -10.38 1.43
CA ASP A 195 25.89 -10.89 0.11
C ASP A 195 26.22 -12.39 0.21
N TRP A 196 25.19 -13.18 -0.02
CA TRP A 196 25.30 -14.65 0.02
C TRP A 196 26.26 -15.18 -1.05
N SER A 197 26.40 -14.50 -2.19
CA SER A 197 27.23 -14.94 -3.31
C SER A 197 28.72 -14.89 -2.97
N ASN A 198 29.13 -13.91 -2.18
CA ASN A 198 30.49 -13.71 -1.71
C ASN A 198 30.69 -14.18 -0.25
N ASN A 199 29.72 -14.84 0.34
CA ASN A 199 29.70 -15.27 1.75
C ASN A 199 30.07 -14.15 2.72
N ARG A 200 29.47 -12.97 2.58
CA ARG A 200 29.76 -11.79 3.39
C ARG A 200 28.51 -11.06 3.82
N PHE A 201 28.58 -10.40 4.98
CA PHE A 201 27.62 -9.38 5.36
C PHE A 201 28.34 -8.12 5.87
N LEU A 202 27.72 -6.99 5.60
CA LEU A 202 28.20 -5.69 6.04
C LEU A 202 27.45 -5.25 7.30
N ALA A 203 28.19 -4.88 8.34
CA ALA A 203 27.55 -4.46 9.61
C ALA A 203 28.28 -3.28 10.24
N VAL A 204 27.53 -2.52 11.05
CA VAL A 204 28.02 -1.39 11.84
C VAL A 204 27.84 -1.69 13.33
N SER A 205 28.89 -1.46 14.11
CA SER A 205 28.85 -1.56 15.58
C SER A 205 28.49 -0.19 16.16
N LYS A 206 27.42 -0.15 16.99
CA LYS A 206 26.99 1.06 17.69
C LYS A 206 28.01 1.50 18.74
N ASP A 207 28.65 0.55 19.42
CA ASP A 207 29.69 0.85 20.42
C ASP A 207 30.96 1.41 19.74
N THR A 208 31.37 0.86 18.62
CA THR A 208 32.46 1.43 17.81
C THR A 208 32.15 2.86 17.39
N LEU A 209 30.91 3.12 16.93
CA LEU A 209 30.46 4.46 16.56
C LEU A 209 30.51 5.44 17.75
N LYS A 210 30.05 5.04 18.94
CA LYS A 210 30.14 5.85 20.17
C LYS A 210 31.59 6.14 20.55
N HIS A 211 32.44 5.14 20.50
CA HIS A 211 33.86 5.28 20.80
C HIS A 211 34.58 6.24 19.84
N GLN A 212 34.35 6.10 18.54
CA GLN A 212 34.96 6.96 17.52
C GLN A 212 34.49 8.41 17.63
N LEU A 213 33.24 8.61 17.98
CA LEU A 213 32.66 9.94 18.22
C LEU A 213 32.94 10.45 19.65
N ASN A 214 33.37 9.59 20.58
CA ASN A 214 33.53 9.88 22.00
C ASN A 214 32.27 10.52 22.61
N VAL A 215 31.11 9.86 22.44
CA VAL A 215 29.79 10.31 22.90
C VAL A 215 29.10 9.22 23.71
N ASP A 216 28.18 9.63 24.59
CA ASP A 216 27.22 8.76 25.24
C ASP A 216 26.00 8.46 24.35
N ASP A 217 25.12 7.55 24.77
CA ASP A 217 23.92 7.19 24.00
C ASP A 217 22.99 8.37 23.77
N SER A 218 22.83 9.27 24.76
CA SER A 218 21.91 10.41 24.65
C SER A 218 22.39 11.40 23.58
N LEU A 219 23.68 11.74 23.61
CA LEU A 219 24.26 12.65 22.62
C LEU A 219 24.32 12.05 21.22
N LEU A 220 24.52 10.70 21.13
CA LEU A 220 24.45 10.00 19.86
C LEU A 220 23.05 10.08 19.25
N VAL A 221 21.99 9.83 20.05
CA VAL A 221 20.60 9.93 19.59
C VAL A 221 20.28 11.35 19.12
N ASP A 222 20.68 12.37 19.88
CA ASP A 222 20.48 13.77 19.46
C ASP A 222 21.19 14.08 18.12
N ALA A 223 22.43 13.61 17.96
CA ALA A 223 23.19 13.80 16.74
C ALA A 223 22.54 13.08 15.55
N LEU A 224 22.10 11.84 15.73
CA LEU A 224 21.41 11.07 14.70
C LEU A 224 20.08 11.72 14.30
N LEU A 225 19.29 12.20 15.26
CA LEU A 225 18.05 12.95 14.98
C LEU A 225 18.34 14.20 14.17
N MET A 226 19.42 14.94 14.46
CA MET A 226 19.83 16.11 13.68
C MET A 226 20.25 15.77 12.24
N THR A 227 20.66 14.52 11.95
CA THR A 227 20.95 14.10 10.55
C THR A 227 19.70 13.88 9.70
N GLY A 228 18.52 13.78 10.33
CA GLY A 228 17.25 13.47 9.72
C GLY A 228 16.90 11.98 9.77
N THR A 229 15.62 11.70 9.92
CA THR A 229 15.05 10.34 10.05
C THR A 229 13.83 10.19 9.14
N SER A 230 13.15 9.05 9.20
CA SER A 230 11.89 8.85 8.48
C SER A 230 10.72 9.71 9.01
N PHE A 231 10.88 10.36 10.18
CA PHE A 231 9.85 11.16 10.87
C PHE A 231 10.34 12.54 11.36
N LEU A 232 11.61 12.88 11.14
CA LEU A 232 12.18 14.19 11.45
C LEU A 232 13.07 14.67 10.29
N PRO A 233 12.83 15.87 9.70
CA PRO A 233 13.71 16.42 8.70
C PRO A 233 15.09 16.75 9.28
N ALA A 234 16.13 16.69 8.45
CA ALA A 234 17.48 17.07 8.85
C ALA A 234 17.52 18.52 9.35
N PHE A 235 18.42 18.81 10.29
CA PHE A 235 18.58 20.16 10.84
C PHE A 235 18.96 21.15 9.72
N PRO A 236 18.22 22.26 9.49
CA PRO A 236 18.35 23.09 8.30
C PRO A 236 19.73 23.69 8.05
N ALA A 237 20.44 24.09 9.10
CA ALA A 237 21.78 24.66 8.98
C ALA A 237 22.82 23.69 8.40
N ARG A 238 22.50 22.41 8.27
CA ARG A 238 23.31 21.35 7.68
C ARG A 238 22.98 21.07 6.22
N ALA A 239 21.83 21.52 5.76
CA ALA A 239 21.33 21.29 4.42
C ALA A 239 21.93 22.23 3.35
N GLN A 240 23.16 22.76 3.55
CA GLN A 240 23.79 23.64 2.56
C GLN A 240 24.27 22.83 1.34
N PRO A 241 23.91 23.26 0.10
CA PRO A 241 24.21 22.50 -1.13
C PRO A 241 25.69 22.36 -1.47
N GLN A 242 26.56 23.12 -0.81
CA GLN A 242 27.98 23.20 -1.14
C GLN A 242 28.90 22.34 -0.28
N GLN A 243 28.40 21.63 0.73
CA GLN A 243 29.19 20.70 1.54
C GLN A 243 28.51 19.32 1.58
N PRO A 244 29.12 18.28 1.01
CA PRO A 244 28.52 16.93 0.94
C PRO A 244 28.55 16.14 2.26
N SER A 245 28.86 16.77 3.40
CA SER A 245 29.03 16.06 4.67
C SER A 245 27.91 16.32 5.66
N ASN A 246 26.74 15.77 5.36
CA ASN A 246 25.65 15.65 6.33
C ASN A 246 25.91 14.45 7.26
N THR A 247 27.05 14.42 7.95
CA THR A 247 27.45 13.27 8.75
C THR A 247 27.03 13.44 10.22
N VAL A 248 26.85 12.30 10.90
CA VAL A 248 26.61 12.28 12.37
C VAL A 248 27.77 12.96 13.11
N ARG A 249 29.00 12.90 12.59
CA ARG A 249 30.17 13.56 13.16
C ARG A 249 30.02 15.07 13.21
N ASP A 250 29.47 15.69 12.14
CA ASP A 250 29.23 17.13 12.10
C ASP A 250 28.15 17.55 13.09
N ALA A 251 27.07 16.72 13.23
CA ALA A 251 26.05 16.95 14.25
C ALA A 251 26.64 16.93 15.66
N VAL A 252 27.50 15.96 15.98
CA VAL A 252 28.22 15.87 17.26
C VAL A 252 29.08 17.11 17.50
N ASN A 253 29.79 17.58 16.48
CA ASN A 253 30.61 18.81 16.58
C ASN A 253 29.75 20.05 16.85
N MET A 254 28.61 20.18 16.19
CA MET A 254 27.65 21.27 16.46
C MET A 254 27.11 21.23 17.88
N LEU A 255 26.72 20.05 18.35
CA LEU A 255 26.26 19.87 19.73
C LEU A 255 27.33 20.23 20.74
N ARG A 256 28.59 19.82 20.55
CA ARG A 256 29.71 20.15 21.43
C ARG A 256 30.00 21.65 21.49
N ALA A 257 29.97 22.30 20.33
CA ALA A 257 30.18 23.76 20.24
C ALA A 257 29.09 24.56 20.95
N ASN A 258 27.89 23.96 21.14
CA ASN A 258 26.73 24.61 21.74
C ASN A 258 26.28 23.92 23.06
N GLY A 259 27.21 23.56 23.92
CA GLY A 259 26.92 23.06 25.27
C GLY A 259 26.27 21.68 25.34
N LYS A 260 26.33 20.88 24.27
CA LYS A 260 25.75 19.52 24.13
C LYS A 260 24.23 19.47 24.23
N HIS A 261 23.53 20.57 23.97
CA HIS A 261 22.06 20.61 23.99
C HIS A 261 21.50 21.13 22.68
N VAL A 262 20.56 20.38 22.07
CA VAL A 262 19.91 20.76 20.82
C VAL A 262 19.20 22.10 20.92
N LYS A 263 18.62 22.44 22.09
CA LYS A 263 17.99 23.74 22.33
C LYS A 263 18.98 24.89 22.11
N GLN A 264 20.22 24.78 22.56
CA GLN A 264 21.26 25.81 22.40
C GLN A 264 21.72 25.89 20.92
N VAL A 265 21.80 24.74 20.24
CA VAL A 265 22.05 24.73 18.78
C VAL A 265 20.95 25.50 18.05
N CYS A 266 19.69 25.26 18.37
CA CYS A 266 18.55 25.97 17.77
C CYS A 266 18.60 27.48 18.05
N GLN A 267 18.98 27.89 19.25
CA GLN A 267 19.15 29.30 19.58
C GLN A 267 20.30 29.95 18.79
N HIS A 268 21.41 29.23 18.59
CA HIS A 268 22.53 29.74 17.80
C HIS A 268 22.20 29.92 16.32
N PHE A 269 21.34 29.07 15.76
CA PHE A 269 20.91 29.08 14.35
C PHE A 269 19.46 29.59 14.18
N ASP A 270 18.97 30.42 15.09
CA ASP A 270 17.60 30.91 15.12
C ASP A 270 17.16 31.60 13.81
N ASP A 271 18.04 32.40 13.19
CA ASP A 271 17.74 33.05 11.91
C ASP A 271 17.54 32.04 10.76
N VAL A 272 18.35 31.00 10.72
CA VAL A 272 18.22 29.92 9.71
C VAL A 272 16.91 29.14 9.93
N LEU A 273 16.62 28.82 11.18
CA LEU A 273 15.38 28.10 11.53
C LEU A 273 14.15 28.93 11.17
N LYS A 274 14.11 30.22 11.54
CA LYS A 274 12.99 31.10 11.21
C LYS A 274 12.73 31.24 9.71
N SER A 275 13.79 31.15 8.90
CA SER A 275 13.66 31.29 7.45
C SER A 275 13.28 29.98 6.75
N GLN A 276 13.69 28.82 7.27
CA GLN A 276 13.52 27.51 6.58
C GLN A 276 12.52 26.59 7.29
N GLN A 277 12.63 26.40 8.60
CA GLN A 277 11.80 25.48 9.39
C GLN A 277 11.62 26.01 10.82
N PRO A 278 10.73 26.97 11.05
CA PRO A 278 10.56 27.60 12.35
C PRO A 278 10.08 26.65 13.46
N ASP A 279 9.43 25.55 13.09
CA ASP A 279 8.89 24.53 13.98
C ASP A 279 9.82 23.31 14.18
N TRP A 280 11.08 23.39 13.68
CA TRP A 280 11.99 22.23 13.72
C TRP A 280 12.26 21.75 15.16
N PHE A 281 12.43 22.66 16.12
CA PHE A 281 12.70 22.27 17.53
C PHE A 281 11.51 21.55 18.15
N ASP A 282 10.28 21.96 17.85
CA ASP A 282 9.07 21.27 18.31
C ASP A 282 8.99 19.85 17.68
N LYS A 283 9.26 19.73 16.38
CA LYS A 283 9.37 18.43 15.69
C LYS A 283 10.45 17.54 16.30
N TYR A 284 11.61 18.11 16.65
CA TYR A 284 12.67 17.38 17.34
C TYR A 284 12.21 16.85 18.71
N CYS A 285 11.55 17.66 19.51
CA CYS A 285 11.04 17.23 20.83
C CYS A 285 10.06 16.04 20.68
N LYS A 286 9.19 16.10 19.67
CA LYS A 286 8.28 15.00 19.34
C LYS A 286 9.03 13.76 18.88
N ALA A 287 9.99 13.91 17.99
CA ALA A 287 10.83 12.81 17.51
C ALA A 287 11.63 12.16 18.64
N ARG A 288 12.20 12.95 19.55
CA ARG A 288 12.90 12.45 20.72
C ARG A 288 11.99 11.62 21.63
N MET A 289 10.77 12.11 21.86
CA MET A 289 9.78 11.37 22.66
C MET A 289 9.38 10.03 22.00
N ILE A 290 9.22 9.99 20.67
CA ILE A 290 8.94 8.75 19.94
C ILE A 290 10.07 7.73 20.12
N VAL A 291 11.32 8.18 20.15
CA VAL A 291 12.49 7.31 20.33
C VAL A 291 12.62 6.84 21.79
N ASP A 292 12.42 7.72 22.77
CA ASP A 292 12.57 7.39 24.18
C ASP A 292 11.41 6.51 24.71
N HIS A 293 10.21 6.66 24.14
CA HIS A 293 8.99 5.97 24.55
C HIS A 293 8.37 5.17 23.38
N TYR A 294 9.21 4.40 22.69
CA TYR A 294 8.74 3.60 21.58
C TYR A 294 7.74 2.52 22.00
N ILE A 295 6.82 2.20 21.09
CA ILE A 295 5.74 1.24 21.30
C ILE A 295 6.11 -0.08 20.62
N TYR A 296 5.93 -1.19 21.32
CA TYR A 296 6.24 -2.53 20.86
C TYR A 296 5.20 -3.55 21.31
N VAL A 297 5.23 -4.72 20.70
CA VAL A 297 4.48 -5.90 21.13
C VAL A 297 5.41 -6.75 21.98
N ALA A 298 5.05 -6.94 23.25
CA ALA A 298 5.79 -7.79 24.18
C ALA A 298 5.59 -9.29 23.87
N ILE A 299 6.42 -10.16 24.43
CA ILE A 299 6.35 -11.61 24.21
C ILE A 299 4.97 -12.19 24.58
N ASN A 300 4.32 -11.62 25.60
CA ASN A 300 2.98 -12.01 26.02
C ASN A 300 1.87 -11.52 25.07
N GLY A 301 2.21 -10.81 23.99
CA GLY A 301 1.28 -10.25 23.02
C GLY A 301 0.66 -8.89 23.41
N ALA A 302 1.01 -8.34 24.59
CA ALA A 302 0.52 -7.03 25.02
C ALA A 302 1.25 -5.90 24.27
N VAL A 303 0.53 -4.82 23.98
CA VAL A 303 1.12 -3.60 23.45
C VAL A 303 1.62 -2.72 24.59
N GLU A 304 2.93 -2.53 24.65
CA GLU A 304 3.60 -1.80 25.71
C GLU A 304 4.35 -0.58 25.19
N VAL A 305 4.60 0.36 26.10
CA VAL A 305 5.35 1.59 25.84
C VAL A 305 6.62 1.57 26.68
N GLN A 306 7.76 1.80 26.05
CA GLN A 306 9.04 1.88 26.74
C GLN A 306 9.04 3.02 27.75
N ALA A 307 9.51 2.75 28.97
CA ALA A 307 9.61 3.73 30.07
C ALA A 307 8.31 4.50 30.35
N TYR A 308 7.17 3.79 30.34
CA TYR A 308 5.83 4.35 30.50
C TYR A 308 5.69 5.29 31.72
N ASP A 309 6.33 4.97 32.83
CA ASP A 309 6.26 5.76 34.08
C ASP A 309 6.85 7.18 33.96
N ASN A 310 7.66 7.40 32.94
CA ASN A 310 8.28 8.70 32.65
C ASN A 310 7.48 9.55 31.64
N LEU A 311 6.33 9.05 31.16
CA LEU A 311 5.50 9.79 30.21
C LEU A 311 4.77 10.95 30.88
N THR A 312 4.74 12.09 30.20
CA THR A 312 3.94 13.25 30.58
C THR A 312 2.48 13.08 30.16
N SER A 313 1.57 13.84 30.77
CA SER A 313 0.13 13.83 30.43
C SER A 313 -0.17 14.15 28.97
N ASP A 314 0.73 14.88 28.31
CA ASP A 314 0.55 15.36 26.95
C ASP A 314 1.11 14.40 25.88
N SER A 315 1.50 13.21 26.30
CA SER A 315 2.11 12.19 25.41
C SER A 315 1.23 11.84 24.20
N HIS A 316 -0.10 11.89 24.35
CA HIS A 316 -1.03 11.66 23.24
C HIS A 316 -0.90 12.68 22.09
N GLU A 317 -0.40 13.88 22.36
CA GLU A 317 -0.13 14.87 21.31
C GLU A 317 1.02 14.46 20.39
N TYR A 318 1.95 13.66 20.91
CA TYR A 318 3.16 13.23 20.20
C TYR A 318 3.04 11.83 19.62
N MET A 319 2.41 10.91 20.36
CA MET A 319 2.30 9.50 19.98
C MET A 319 1.01 9.19 19.21
N GLY A 320 0.02 10.10 19.22
CA GLY A 320 -1.31 9.87 18.72
C GLY A 320 -2.26 9.27 19.75
N LEU A 321 -3.53 9.10 19.37
CA LEU A 321 -4.52 8.48 20.25
C LEU A 321 -4.28 6.97 20.35
N ARG A 322 -4.24 6.45 21.59
CA ARG A 322 -4.09 5.01 21.81
C ARG A 322 -5.35 4.25 21.38
N LEU A 323 -5.20 3.38 20.39
CA LEU A 323 -6.23 2.44 20.00
C LEU A 323 -6.36 1.30 21.02
N PRO A 324 -7.52 0.64 21.08
CA PRO A 324 -7.64 -0.63 21.78
C PRO A 324 -6.63 -1.66 21.26
N ASP A 325 -6.03 -2.45 22.15
CA ASP A 325 -5.05 -3.48 21.78
C ASP A 325 -5.60 -4.49 20.78
N GLU A 326 -6.92 -4.72 20.80
CA GLU A 326 -7.64 -5.54 19.82
C GLU A 326 -7.42 -5.06 18.37
N LEU A 327 -7.42 -3.76 18.11
CA LEU A 327 -7.20 -3.24 16.75
C LEU A 327 -5.74 -3.41 16.30
N HIS A 328 -4.79 -3.32 17.22
CA HIS A 328 -3.40 -3.65 16.92
C HIS A 328 -3.22 -5.15 16.65
N HIS A 329 -3.97 -6.01 17.35
CA HIS A 329 -4.02 -7.44 17.03
C HIS A 329 -4.56 -7.69 15.62
N TYR A 330 -5.63 -7.00 15.22
CA TYR A 330 -6.18 -7.13 13.86
C TYR A 330 -5.23 -6.59 12.79
N LEU A 331 -4.46 -5.55 13.09
CA LEU A 331 -3.38 -5.08 12.22
C LEU A 331 -2.30 -6.16 12.04
N ASN A 332 -1.84 -6.76 13.12
CA ASN A 332 -0.83 -7.83 13.07
C ASN A 332 -1.31 -9.07 12.31
N THR A 333 -2.59 -9.38 12.39
CA THR A 333 -3.19 -10.52 11.68
C THR A 333 -3.62 -10.21 10.24
N GLY A 334 -3.41 -8.99 9.76
CA GLY A 334 -3.74 -8.56 8.41
C GLY A 334 -5.24 -8.34 8.14
N LEU A 335 -6.10 -8.37 9.16
CA LEU A 335 -7.53 -8.09 9.02
C LEU A 335 -7.82 -6.63 8.68
N VAL A 336 -6.98 -5.72 9.15
CA VAL A 336 -7.07 -4.28 8.88
C VAL A 336 -5.68 -3.76 8.54
N GLY A 337 -5.62 -2.89 7.54
CA GLY A 337 -4.38 -2.21 7.18
C GLY A 337 -4.08 -1.00 8.08
N PRO A 338 -2.84 -0.50 8.06
CA PRO A 338 -2.44 0.67 8.84
C PRO A 338 -3.12 1.96 8.37
N HIS A 339 -3.62 2.01 7.13
CA HIS A 339 -4.17 3.22 6.52
C HIS A 339 -5.42 3.71 7.27
N LEU A 340 -6.43 2.84 7.41
CA LEU A 340 -7.66 3.14 8.16
C LEU A 340 -7.39 3.48 9.62
N LEU A 341 -6.49 2.74 10.29
CA LEU A 341 -6.17 2.98 11.70
C LEU A 341 -5.45 4.30 11.91
N SER A 342 -4.58 4.70 10.98
CA SER A 342 -3.85 5.97 11.07
C SER A 342 -4.77 7.19 11.04
N TRP A 343 -5.89 7.13 10.29
CA TRP A 343 -6.88 8.21 10.28
C TRP A 343 -7.41 8.52 11.68
N VAL A 344 -7.65 7.47 12.43
CA VAL A 344 -8.21 7.57 13.78
C VAL A 344 -7.14 7.99 14.78
N ILE A 345 -5.94 7.39 14.71
CA ILE A 345 -4.82 7.69 15.61
C ILE A 345 -4.42 9.17 15.53
N HIS A 346 -4.26 9.69 14.31
CA HIS A 346 -3.76 11.04 14.07
C HIS A 346 -4.86 12.07 13.84
N SER A 347 -6.14 11.65 13.80
CA SER A 347 -7.28 12.49 13.42
C SER A 347 -7.05 13.18 12.07
N ARG A 348 -6.41 12.47 11.13
CA ARG A 348 -6.00 13.00 9.83
C ARG A 348 -5.99 11.93 8.75
N ILE A 349 -6.51 12.28 7.58
CA ILE A 349 -6.36 11.50 6.35
C ILE A 349 -5.31 12.21 5.49
N THR A 350 -4.19 11.55 5.25
CA THR A 350 -3.10 12.12 4.47
C THR A 350 -3.11 11.56 3.06
N ILE A 351 -3.26 12.46 2.06
CA ILE A 351 -3.17 12.13 0.64
C ILE A 351 -1.75 12.41 0.19
N LEU A 352 -0.98 11.36 -0.06
CA LEU A 352 0.43 11.44 -0.43
C LEU A 352 0.63 11.75 -1.93
N PRO A 353 1.80 12.28 -2.32
CA PRO A 353 2.14 12.56 -3.71
C PRO A 353 1.99 11.33 -4.61
N THR A 354 1.46 11.55 -5.80
CA THR A 354 1.39 10.56 -6.87
C THR A 354 2.75 10.41 -7.55
N LEU A 355 3.01 9.27 -8.18
CA LEU A 355 4.28 9.03 -8.87
C LEU A 355 4.45 9.86 -10.15
N ASP A 356 3.34 10.24 -10.78
CA ASP A 356 3.32 11.15 -11.94
C ASP A 356 3.55 12.62 -11.59
N GLY A 357 3.42 12.98 -10.30
CA GLY A 357 3.61 14.33 -9.79
C GLY A 357 2.52 15.33 -10.17
N ILE A 358 1.44 14.88 -10.81
CA ILE A 358 0.38 15.75 -11.35
C ILE A 358 -0.86 15.70 -10.45
N ALA A 359 -1.24 16.84 -9.91
CA ALA A 359 -2.52 17.02 -9.23
C ALA A 359 -3.53 17.66 -10.20
N SER A 360 -3.98 16.88 -11.21
CA SER A 360 -5.01 17.35 -12.16
C SER A 360 -6.32 17.68 -11.45
N ASP A 361 -7.19 18.46 -12.08
CA ASP A 361 -8.49 18.82 -11.52
C ASP A 361 -9.38 17.59 -11.31
N GLU A 362 -9.27 16.59 -12.20
CA GLU A 362 -9.96 15.30 -12.08
C GLU A 362 -9.46 14.55 -10.83
N TYR A 363 -8.14 14.46 -10.62
CA TYR A 363 -7.55 13.82 -9.45
C TYR A 363 -7.94 14.53 -8.15
N ARG A 364 -7.85 15.88 -8.12
CA ARG A 364 -8.26 16.68 -6.96
C ARG A 364 -9.73 16.46 -6.62
N ASN A 365 -10.61 16.51 -7.64
CA ASN A 365 -12.03 16.25 -7.45
C ASN A 365 -12.30 14.81 -6.97
N LEU A 366 -11.57 13.82 -7.49
CA LEU A 366 -11.67 12.44 -7.04
C LEU A 366 -11.34 12.35 -5.54
N VAL A 367 -10.13 12.74 -5.14
CA VAL A 367 -9.62 12.47 -3.78
C VAL A 367 -10.24 13.37 -2.70
N LEU A 368 -10.67 14.60 -3.03
CA LEU A 368 -11.23 15.54 -2.07
C LEU A 368 -12.77 15.51 -2.01
N ARG A 369 -13.46 15.03 -3.07
CA ARG A 369 -14.92 15.08 -3.14
C ARG A 369 -15.59 13.74 -3.42
N ARG A 370 -15.16 13.02 -4.48
CA ARG A 370 -15.83 11.78 -4.90
C ARG A 370 -15.59 10.63 -3.93
N LEU A 371 -14.40 10.54 -3.32
CA LEU A 371 -14.05 9.51 -2.34
C LEU A 371 -14.44 9.90 -0.90
N LEU A 372 -14.84 11.16 -0.65
CA LEU A 372 -15.23 11.60 0.69
C LEU A 372 -16.38 10.78 1.29
N PRO A 373 -17.48 10.47 0.55
CA PRO A 373 -18.56 9.64 1.08
C PRO A 373 -18.13 8.23 1.53
N LEU A 374 -17.14 7.62 0.88
CA LEU A 374 -16.61 6.31 1.29
C LEU A 374 -15.85 6.42 2.61
N ARG A 375 -15.06 7.49 2.77
CA ARG A 375 -14.32 7.77 4.01
C ARG A 375 -15.27 8.05 5.18
N GLU A 376 -16.31 8.84 4.94
CA GLU A 376 -17.38 9.11 5.93
C GLU A 376 -18.09 7.82 6.36
N LEU A 377 -18.36 6.91 5.42
CA LEU A 377 -18.94 5.59 5.73
C LEU A 377 -17.96 4.72 6.54
N ALA A 378 -16.70 4.65 6.13
CA ALA A 378 -15.69 3.86 6.84
C ALA A 378 -15.50 4.35 8.28
N LEU A 379 -15.40 5.68 8.48
CA LEU A 379 -15.30 6.29 9.80
C LEU A 379 -16.59 6.06 10.62
N GLY A 380 -17.76 6.18 10.01
CA GLY A 380 -19.06 5.92 10.65
C GLY A 380 -19.24 4.46 11.11
N LEU A 381 -18.54 3.52 10.50
CA LEU A 381 -18.50 2.11 10.93
C LEU A 381 -17.60 1.88 12.13
N VAL A 382 -16.45 2.56 12.20
CA VAL A 382 -15.38 2.28 13.17
C VAL A 382 -15.45 3.21 14.38
N VAL A 383 -15.46 4.53 14.19
CA VAL A 383 -15.31 5.51 15.28
C VAL A 383 -16.37 5.39 16.38
N PRO A 384 -17.67 5.16 16.10
CA PRO A 384 -18.70 5.03 17.14
C PRO A 384 -18.47 3.84 18.09
N ARG A 385 -17.56 2.94 17.77
CA ARG A 385 -17.21 1.76 18.58
C ARG A 385 -15.96 1.93 19.42
N LEU A 386 -15.27 3.04 19.24
CA LEU A 386 -14.09 3.40 20.00
C LEU A 386 -14.47 4.18 21.27
N ASN A 387 -13.48 4.47 22.11
CA ASN A 387 -13.71 5.26 23.32
C ASN A 387 -14.08 6.72 22.98
N ARG A 388 -14.64 7.43 23.98
CA ARG A 388 -15.14 8.82 23.80
C ARG A 388 -14.08 9.80 23.28
N GLY A 389 -12.79 9.56 23.52
CA GLY A 389 -11.73 10.46 23.07
C GLY A 389 -11.66 10.62 21.55
N PHE A 390 -12.10 9.59 20.82
CA PHE A 390 -12.15 9.64 19.35
C PHE A 390 -13.39 10.38 18.81
N HIS A 391 -14.50 10.42 19.57
CA HIS A 391 -15.78 10.99 19.11
C HIS A 391 -15.79 12.52 19.03
N PHE A 392 -14.86 13.19 19.68
CA PHE A 392 -14.84 14.66 19.74
C PHE A 392 -13.77 15.28 18.82
N LYS A 393 -13.06 14.48 18.07
CA LYS A 393 -12.02 14.98 17.16
C LYS A 393 -12.52 15.01 15.74
N ASP A 394 -12.44 16.18 15.12
CA ASP A 394 -12.58 16.32 13.69
C ASP A 394 -11.40 15.68 12.98
N ILE A 395 -11.64 15.10 11.80
CA ILE A 395 -10.61 14.46 10.99
C ILE A 395 -10.26 15.37 9.82
N GLU A 396 -9.04 15.89 9.82
CA GLU A 396 -8.50 16.73 8.75
C GLU A 396 -8.16 15.87 7.53
N VAL A 397 -8.54 16.30 6.33
CA VAL A 397 -8.05 15.73 5.07
C VAL A 397 -6.94 16.62 4.56
N LYS A 398 -5.68 16.16 4.61
CA LYS A 398 -4.50 16.91 4.16
C LYS A 398 -3.96 16.33 2.86
N ALA A 399 -4.01 17.13 1.80
CA ALA A 399 -3.46 16.75 0.50
C ALA A 399 -2.03 17.26 0.30
N TRP A 400 -1.26 16.57 -0.54
CA TRP A 400 0.08 16.98 -0.92
C TRP A 400 0.13 18.23 -1.82
N PHE A 401 -0.98 18.57 -2.47
CA PHE A 401 -1.12 19.76 -3.32
C PHE A 401 -1.81 20.89 -2.55
N PRO A 402 -1.66 22.16 -2.98
CA PRO A 402 -2.33 23.29 -2.35
C PRO A 402 -3.85 23.16 -2.44
N GLU A 403 -4.53 23.34 -1.31
CA GLU A 403 -5.98 23.36 -1.22
C GLU A 403 -6.50 24.78 -1.05
N GLN A 404 -7.62 25.09 -1.71
CA GLN A 404 -8.27 26.40 -1.54
C GLN A 404 -8.97 26.53 -0.18
N GLN A 405 -9.47 25.40 0.36
CA GLN A 405 -10.10 25.30 1.66
C GLN A 405 -9.71 23.97 2.29
N ALA A 406 -9.44 23.98 3.59
CA ALA A 406 -9.19 22.77 4.35
C ALA A 406 -10.47 21.90 4.37
N THR A 407 -10.32 20.64 3.98
CA THR A 407 -11.41 19.66 4.05
C THR A 407 -11.36 18.97 5.40
N THR A 408 -12.46 19.01 6.15
CA THR A 408 -12.56 18.40 7.48
C THR A 408 -13.81 17.53 7.54
N ILE A 409 -13.68 16.31 8.03
CA ILE A 409 -14.79 15.41 8.30
C ILE A 409 -15.11 15.50 9.79
N ARG A 410 -16.30 16.00 10.10
CA ARG A 410 -16.79 16.07 11.47
C ARG A 410 -17.52 14.79 11.85
N ASN A 411 -17.60 14.52 13.14
CA ASN A 411 -18.37 13.37 13.64
C ASN A 411 -19.85 13.42 13.22
N SER A 412 -20.43 14.62 13.08
CA SER A 412 -21.78 14.84 12.54
C SER A 412 -21.94 14.42 11.07
N ASP A 413 -20.84 14.39 10.33
CA ASP A 413 -20.83 14.10 8.89
C ASP A 413 -20.69 12.59 8.62
N PHE A 414 -20.41 11.80 9.67
CA PHE A 414 -20.30 10.36 9.54
C PHE A 414 -21.61 9.76 9.04
N ARG A 415 -21.53 9.09 7.91
CA ARG A 415 -22.67 8.38 7.37
C ARG A 415 -22.91 7.13 8.19
N THR A 416 -24.01 7.10 8.92
CA THR A 416 -24.44 5.90 9.64
C THR A 416 -24.98 4.90 8.63
N PRO A 417 -24.38 3.69 8.50
CA PRO A 417 -24.93 2.66 7.64
C PRO A 417 -26.38 2.33 8.02
N SER A 418 -27.17 1.98 7.02
CA SER A 418 -28.54 1.50 7.29
C SER A 418 -28.49 0.36 8.32
N PRO A 419 -29.36 0.36 9.34
CA PRO A 419 -29.45 -0.75 10.30
C PRO A 419 -29.65 -2.11 9.62
N LYS A 420 -30.16 -2.13 8.41
CA LYS A 420 -30.32 -3.34 7.60
C LYS A 420 -28.99 -3.97 7.21
N VAL A 421 -27.91 -3.19 7.05
CA VAL A 421 -26.58 -3.72 6.74
C VAL A 421 -26.11 -4.73 7.79
N ALA A 422 -26.41 -4.47 9.08
CA ALA A 422 -26.08 -5.37 10.17
C ALA A 422 -26.87 -6.68 10.16
N THR A 423 -27.96 -6.76 9.39
CA THR A 423 -28.78 -7.97 9.27
C THR A 423 -28.30 -8.93 8.20
N TRP A 424 -27.38 -8.52 7.33
CA TRP A 424 -26.80 -9.38 6.31
C TRP A 424 -25.92 -10.46 6.94
N SER A 425 -26.23 -11.71 6.69
CA SER A 425 -25.41 -12.87 7.07
C SER A 425 -25.58 -13.97 6.05
N VAL A 426 -24.48 -14.55 5.59
CA VAL A 426 -24.48 -15.68 4.67
C VAL A 426 -24.22 -16.95 5.46
N GLU A 427 -25.14 -17.91 5.41
CA GLU A 427 -25.01 -19.20 6.07
C GLU A 427 -24.60 -20.28 5.07
N GLN A 428 -23.68 -21.19 5.46
CA GLN A 428 -23.20 -22.29 4.61
C GLN A 428 -24.34 -23.15 4.07
N LYS A 429 -25.35 -23.40 4.88
CA LYS A 429 -26.53 -24.18 4.47
C LYS A 429 -27.20 -23.58 3.23
N LEU A 430 -27.35 -22.25 3.16
CA LEU A 430 -27.94 -21.59 2.00
C LEU A 430 -27.06 -21.72 0.76
N VAL A 431 -25.75 -21.65 0.94
CA VAL A 431 -24.77 -21.83 -0.14
C VAL A 431 -24.87 -23.24 -0.69
N ASP A 432 -24.89 -24.26 0.16
CA ASP A 432 -24.96 -25.67 -0.22
C ASP A 432 -26.29 -26.05 -0.91
N GLU A 433 -27.39 -25.46 -0.49
CA GLU A 433 -28.72 -25.65 -1.09
C GLU A 433 -28.85 -25.06 -2.50
N HIS A 434 -28.26 -23.89 -2.72
CA HIS A 434 -28.43 -23.15 -3.98
C HIS A 434 -27.28 -23.33 -5.00
N PHE A 435 -26.07 -23.61 -4.53
CA PHE A 435 -24.88 -23.69 -5.36
C PHE A 435 -24.98 -24.69 -6.53
N PRO A 436 -25.51 -25.91 -6.36
CA PRO A 436 -25.59 -26.89 -7.45
C PRO A 436 -26.43 -26.42 -8.64
N SER A 437 -27.40 -25.54 -8.41
CA SER A 437 -28.32 -25.05 -9.45
C SER A 437 -27.70 -23.92 -10.31
N TRP A 438 -26.56 -23.34 -9.91
CA TRP A 438 -26.00 -22.14 -10.57
C TRP A 438 -24.97 -22.46 -11.64
N GLY A 439 -24.60 -23.73 -11.82
CA GLY A 439 -23.65 -24.14 -12.85
C GLY A 439 -22.24 -23.53 -12.72
N LEU A 440 -21.92 -23.02 -11.53
CA LEU A 440 -20.61 -22.42 -11.25
C LEU A 440 -19.55 -23.50 -11.08
N SER A 441 -18.35 -23.25 -11.59
CA SER A 441 -17.19 -24.07 -11.28
C SER A 441 -16.89 -23.95 -9.79
N ALA A 442 -16.78 -25.09 -9.11
CA ALA A 442 -16.37 -25.11 -7.73
C ALA A 442 -14.96 -24.48 -7.62
N PRO A 443 -14.73 -23.47 -6.76
CA PRO A 443 -13.37 -23.15 -6.36
C PRO A 443 -12.70 -24.39 -5.79
N ALA A 444 -11.39 -24.49 -5.94
CA ALA A 444 -10.61 -25.67 -5.52
C ALA A 444 -10.69 -25.95 -3.99
N SER A 445 -11.20 -25.02 -3.20
CA SER A 445 -11.42 -25.16 -1.75
C SER A 445 -12.79 -25.77 -1.44
N LYS A 446 -12.89 -26.52 -0.35
CA LYS A 446 -14.15 -27.10 0.16
C LYS A 446 -15.16 -26.02 0.56
N ASP A 447 -14.69 -24.83 0.94
CA ASP A 447 -15.51 -23.66 1.28
C ASP A 447 -15.74 -22.81 0.04
N ARG A 448 -16.92 -22.88 -0.53
CA ARG A 448 -17.30 -22.25 -1.80
C ARG A 448 -17.81 -20.81 -1.63
N SER A 449 -18.28 -20.47 -0.43
CA SER A 449 -18.60 -19.09 -0.06
C SER A 449 -17.30 -18.32 0.16
N GLY A 450 -17.34 -16.99 -0.08
CA GLY A 450 -16.21 -16.11 0.18
C GLY A 450 -15.31 -15.84 -1.02
N SER A 451 -15.65 -16.30 -2.22
CA SER A 451 -15.03 -15.77 -3.43
C SER A 451 -15.84 -14.59 -3.98
N LEU A 452 -15.17 -13.53 -4.40
CA LEU A 452 -15.83 -12.37 -5.01
C LEU A 452 -16.69 -12.77 -6.21
N ALA A 453 -16.21 -13.71 -7.04
CA ALA A 453 -16.95 -14.25 -8.16
C ALA A 453 -18.27 -14.92 -7.74
N PHE A 454 -18.20 -15.78 -6.73
CA PHE A 454 -19.37 -16.45 -6.18
C PHE A 454 -20.41 -15.42 -5.70
N GLU A 455 -20.00 -14.44 -4.93
CA GLU A 455 -20.92 -13.43 -4.37
C GLU A 455 -21.57 -12.57 -5.47
N ILE A 456 -20.82 -12.19 -6.50
CA ILE A 456 -21.38 -11.43 -7.63
C ILE A 456 -22.35 -12.27 -8.44
N LEU A 457 -22.04 -13.54 -8.71
CA LEU A 457 -22.94 -14.44 -9.42
C LEU A 457 -24.17 -14.80 -8.57
N ALA A 458 -24.02 -14.91 -7.25
CA ALA A 458 -25.14 -15.08 -6.33
C ALA A 458 -26.12 -13.90 -6.35
N LEU A 459 -25.66 -12.69 -6.74
CA LEU A 459 -26.57 -11.56 -6.97
C LEU A 459 -27.66 -11.86 -8.02
N GLN A 460 -27.42 -12.73 -8.97
CA GLN A 460 -28.41 -13.13 -9.98
C GLN A 460 -29.55 -14.00 -9.41
N GLN A 461 -29.43 -14.44 -8.14
CA GLN A 461 -30.40 -15.32 -7.49
C GLN A 461 -31.19 -14.55 -6.43
N PRO A 462 -32.36 -13.95 -6.76
CA PRO A 462 -33.14 -13.12 -5.84
C PRO A 462 -33.56 -13.88 -4.57
N GLU A 463 -33.84 -15.18 -4.69
CA GLU A 463 -34.20 -16.01 -3.55
C GLU A 463 -33.04 -16.18 -2.56
N PHE A 464 -31.81 -16.30 -3.06
CA PHE A 464 -30.61 -16.34 -2.23
C PHE A 464 -30.41 -15.00 -1.50
N ALA A 465 -30.50 -13.89 -2.23
CA ALA A 465 -30.38 -12.56 -1.65
C ALA A 465 -31.39 -12.34 -0.52
N LYS A 466 -32.66 -12.74 -0.71
CA LYS A 466 -33.70 -12.68 0.34
C LYS A 466 -33.45 -13.61 1.51
N ALA A 467 -32.89 -14.78 1.27
CA ALA A 467 -32.60 -15.77 2.31
C ALA A 467 -31.40 -15.39 3.19
N THR A 468 -30.43 -14.65 2.64
CA THR A 468 -29.25 -14.17 3.38
C THR A 468 -29.56 -13.06 4.38
N VAL A 469 -30.79 -12.51 4.36
CA VAL A 469 -31.18 -11.40 5.23
C VAL A 469 -31.79 -11.93 6.52
N GLY A 470 -31.21 -11.53 7.64
CA GLY A 470 -31.79 -11.79 8.95
C GLY A 470 -33.11 -11.01 9.13
N LYS A 471 -34.07 -11.61 9.85
CA LYS A 471 -35.31 -10.90 10.21
C LYS A 471 -34.98 -9.70 11.09
N PRO A 472 -35.61 -8.52 10.88
CA PRO A 472 -35.44 -7.35 11.73
C PRO A 472 -35.71 -7.72 13.21
N GLY A 473 -34.77 -7.35 14.09
CA GLY A 473 -34.89 -7.62 15.54
C GLY A 473 -34.23 -8.91 16.02
N ASN A 474 -33.90 -9.84 15.18
CA ASN A 474 -33.05 -10.98 15.57
C ASN A 474 -31.58 -10.53 15.60
N LYS A 475 -30.87 -10.78 16.71
CA LYS A 475 -29.41 -10.70 16.70
C LYS A 475 -28.90 -11.65 15.62
N PRO A 476 -28.01 -11.22 14.70
CA PRO A 476 -27.37 -12.12 13.77
C PRO A 476 -26.81 -13.29 14.59
N LYS A 477 -27.05 -14.53 14.19
CA LYS A 477 -26.30 -15.67 14.73
C LYS A 477 -24.84 -15.37 14.47
N GLY A 478 -23.99 -15.55 15.49
CA GLY A 478 -22.55 -15.34 15.34
C GLY A 478 -22.05 -16.07 14.09
N ILE A 479 -21.36 -15.31 13.23
CA ILE A 479 -20.78 -15.87 12.00
C ILE A 479 -19.42 -16.44 12.39
N ASP A 480 -19.28 -17.76 12.36
CA ASP A 480 -18.09 -18.42 12.87
C ASP A 480 -17.08 -18.81 11.77
N ALA A 481 -17.54 -19.36 10.65
CA ALA A 481 -16.66 -19.80 9.58
C ALA A 481 -16.01 -18.60 8.84
N PRO A 482 -14.68 -18.64 8.56
CA PRO A 482 -13.98 -17.60 7.82
C PRO A 482 -14.66 -17.22 6.49
N ALA A 483 -15.05 -18.21 5.70
CA ALA A 483 -15.71 -18.00 4.41
C ALA A 483 -17.04 -17.22 4.56
N HIS A 484 -17.83 -17.49 5.61
CA HIS A 484 -19.08 -16.75 5.86
C HIS A 484 -18.83 -15.31 6.30
N VAL A 485 -17.72 -15.05 7.01
CA VAL A 485 -17.31 -13.68 7.35
C VAL A 485 -17.01 -12.92 6.07
N VAL A 486 -16.21 -13.50 5.17
CA VAL A 486 -15.86 -12.91 3.88
C VAL A 486 -17.10 -12.63 3.03
N SER A 487 -17.98 -13.62 2.84
CA SER A 487 -19.24 -13.45 2.12
C SER A 487 -20.09 -12.33 2.72
N THR A 488 -20.22 -12.28 4.03
CA THR A 488 -21.01 -11.24 4.72
C THR A 488 -20.41 -9.85 4.50
N VAL A 489 -19.08 -9.72 4.54
CA VAL A 489 -18.39 -8.44 4.25
C VAL A 489 -18.66 -7.98 2.82
N ILE A 490 -18.53 -8.89 1.85
CA ILE A 490 -18.75 -8.57 0.42
C ILE A 490 -20.20 -8.14 0.17
N TRP A 491 -21.17 -8.85 0.74
CA TRP A 491 -22.60 -8.47 0.62
C TRP A 491 -22.89 -7.11 1.24
N ARG A 492 -22.33 -6.81 2.42
CA ARG A 492 -22.46 -5.49 3.04
C ARG A 492 -21.81 -4.40 2.20
N TYR A 493 -20.67 -4.70 1.59
CA TYR A 493 -20.02 -3.80 0.64
C TYR A 493 -20.97 -3.54 -0.57
N PHE A 494 -21.54 -4.56 -1.17
CA PHE A 494 -22.49 -4.40 -2.28
C PHE A 494 -23.68 -3.52 -1.90
N HIS A 495 -24.21 -3.67 -0.70
CA HIS A 495 -25.29 -2.84 -0.21
C HIS A 495 -24.85 -1.38 -0.02
N LEU A 496 -23.73 -1.15 0.65
CA LEU A 496 -23.17 0.19 0.88
C LEU A 496 -22.74 0.90 -0.41
N ARG A 497 -22.43 0.12 -1.45
CA ARG A 497 -22.10 0.61 -2.78
C ARG A 497 -23.29 0.58 -3.76
N ASP A 498 -24.51 0.47 -3.26
CA ASP A 498 -25.74 0.49 -4.07
C ASP A 498 -25.80 -0.52 -5.23
N TYR A 499 -25.12 -1.66 -5.12
CA TYR A 499 -25.35 -2.80 -6.03
C TYR A 499 -26.61 -3.57 -5.63
N VAL A 500 -26.94 -3.53 -4.35
CA VAL A 500 -28.16 -4.11 -3.76
C VAL A 500 -28.87 -3.03 -2.95
N ASN A 501 -30.18 -2.92 -3.10
CA ASN A 501 -30.99 -1.92 -2.37
C ASN A 501 -31.44 -2.42 -0.99
N ASP A 502 -32.14 -1.56 -0.24
CA ASP A 502 -32.68 -1.87 1.10
C ASP A 502 -33.75 -2.97 1.10
N SER A 503 -34.32 -3.31 -0.05
CA SER A 503 -35.26 -4.42 -0.22
C SER A 503 -34.58 -5.73 -0.64
N HIS A 504 -33.23 -5.71 -0.68
CA HIS A 504 -32.39 -6.83 -1.11
C HIS A 504 -32.59 -7.22 -2.59
N GLU A 505 -32.92 -6.24 -3.40
CA GLU A 505 -33.06 -6.39 -4.84
C GLU A 505 -31.83 -5.76 -5.54
N LEU A 506 -31.45 -6.33 -6.68
CA LEU A 506 -30.43 -5.75 -7.51
C LEU A 506 -30.86 -4.39 -8.05
N THR A 507 -29.98 -3.42 -7.89
CA THR A 507 -30.07 -2.15 -8.61
C THR A 507 -29.70 -2.34 -10.09
N GLY A 508 -29.82 -1.29 -10.90
CA GLY A 508 -29.30 -1.31 -12.28
C GLY A 508 -27.82 -1.67 -12.33
N TRP A 509 -27.01 -1.10 -11.41
CA TRP A 509 -25.58 -1.37 -11.30
C TRP A 509 -25.30 -2.82 -10.85
N GLY A 510 -26.07 -3.37 -9.94
CA GLY A 510 -25.95 -4.76 -9.51
C GLY A 510 -26.23 -5.74 -10.66
N LYS A 511 -27.28 -5.49 -11.45
CA LYS A 511 -27.59 -6.30 -12.64
C LYS A 511 -26.49 -6.21 -13.70
N ALA A 512 -25.97 -5.02 -13.95
CA ALA A 512 -24.90 -4.80 -14.90
C ALA A 512 -23.61 -5.53 -14.50
N LEU A 513 -23.21 -5.43 -13.24
CA LEU A 513 -22.04 -6.13 -12.70
C LEU A 513 -22.20 -7.66 -12.81
N ALA A 514 -23.37 -8.18 -12.44
CA ALA A 514 -23.65 -9.62 -12.55
C ALA A 514 -23.64 -10.10 -14.01
N THR A 515 -24.16 -9.31 -14.94
CA THR A 515 -24.13 -9.61 -16.39
C THR A 515 -22.70 -9.62 -16.93
N ALA A 516 -21.88 -8.63 -16.55
CA ALA A 516 -20.48 -8.56 -16.94
C ALA A 516 -19.68 -9.75 -16.39
N MET A 517 -19.93 -10.12 -15.14
CA MET A 517 -19.25 -11.24 -14.49
C MET A 517 -19.56 -12.57 -15.18
N THR A 518 -20.84 -12.78 -15.55
CA THR A 518 -21.24 -13.98 -16.31
C THR A 518 -20.56 -14.03 -17.68
N ALA A 519 -20.39 -12.90 -18.34
CA ALA A 519 -19.70 -12.82 -19.63
C ALA A 519 -18.18 -13.07 -19.49
N LEU A 520 -17.58 -12.74 -18.34
CA LEU A 520 -16.16 -12.96 -18.07
C LEU A 520 -15.82 -14.40 -17.64
N GLU A 521 -16.78 -15.13 -17.09
CA GLU A 521 -16.57 -16.45 -16.47
C GLU A 521 -15.88 -17.49 -17.41
N PRO A 522 -16.17 -17.56 -18.71
CA PRO A 522 -15.44 -18.46 -19.61
C PRO A 522 -13.94 -18.19 -19.65
N THR A 523 -13.54 -16.89 -19.67
CA THR A 523 -12.13 -16.48 -19.69
C THR A 523 -11.44 -16.84 -18.41
N VAL A 524 -12.09 -16.64 -17.25
CA VAL A 524 -11.54 -17.04 -15.94
C VAL A 524 -11.32 -18.55 -15.85
N LYS A 525 -12.23 -19.35 -16.41
CA LYS A 525 -12.08 -20.81 -16.45
C LYS A 525 -10.96 -21.28 -17.37
N GLN A 526 -10.76 -20.56 -18.47
CA GLN A 526 -9.71 -20.87 -19.44
C GLN A 526 -8.31 -20.49 -18.91
N HIS A 527 -8.22 -19.42 -18.09
CA HIS A 527 -6.97 -18.86 -17.58
C HIS A 527 -6.96 -18.81 -16.03
N PRO A 528 -6.98 -19.97 -15.35
CA PRO A 528 -7.03 -20.03 -13.88
C PRO A 528 -5.75 -19.49 -13.21
N GLU A 529 -4.66 -19.39 -13.96
CA GLU A 529 -3.38 -18.81 -13.51
C GLU A 529 -3.42 -17.29 -13.41
N VAL A 530 -4.38 -16.61 -14.09
CA VAL A 530 -4.54 -15.16 -14.07
C VAL A 530 -5.50 -14.78 -12.96
N SER A 531 -4.95 -14.39 -11.82
CA SER A 531 -5.74 -13.96 -10.67
C SER A 531 -6.25 -12.53 -10.81
N GLY A 532 -7.35 -12.21 -10.10
CA GLY A 532 -7.84 -10.83 -9.94
C GLY A 532 -8.71 -10.29 -11.06
N LEU A 533 -9.10 -11.07 -12.07
CA LEU A 533 -9.98 -10.61 -13.15
C LEU A 533 -11.36 -10.14 -12.64
N HIS A 534 -11.93 -10.85 -11.66
CA HIS A 534 -13.20 -10.48 -11.04
C HIS A 534 -13.09 -9.16 -10.25
N GLU A 535 -11.97 -8.98 -9.54
CA GLU A 535 -11.69 -7.74 -8.80
C GLU A 535 -11.47 -6.57 -9.75
N ALA A 536 -10.74 -6.78 -10.85
CA ALA A 536 -10.55 -5.77 -11.90
C ALA A 536 -11.88 -5.32 -12.50
N LEU A 537 -12.82 -6.26 -12.70
CA LEU A 537 -14.14 -5.94 -13.22
C LEU A 537 -14.97 -5.13 -12.21
N LEU A 538 -14.97 -5.49 -10.94
CA LEU A 538 -15.61 -4.71 -9.89
C LEU A 538 -15.02 -3.30 -9.81
N LEU A 539 -13.69 -3.19 -9.85
CA LEU A 539 -13.01 -1.90 -9.85
C LEU A 539 -13.35 -1.04 -11.08
N ALA A 540 -13.52 -1.67 -12.27
CA ALA A 540 -13.97 -0.96 -13.47
C ALA A 540 -15.34 -0.31 -13.26
N PHE A 541 -16.28 -1.01 -12.64
CA PHE A 541 -17.60 -0.45 -12.30
C PHE A 541 -17.52 0.68 -11.28
N GLU A 542 -16.68 0.55 -10.25
CA GLU A 542 -16.45 1.64 -9.29
C GLU A 542 -15.85 2.89 -9.95
N LEU A 543 -14.87 2.71 -10.84
CA LEU A 543 -14.28 3.81 -11.61
C LEU A 543 -15.27 4.49 -12.55
N ILE A 544 -16.16 3.72 -13.21
CA ILE A 544 -17.23 4.28 -14.05
C ILE A 544 -18.21 5.11 -13.21
N ARG A 545 -18.65 4.59 -12.07
CA ARG A 545 -19.57 5.28 -11.15
C ARG A 545 -18.99 6.57 -10.57
N LEU A 546 -17.66 6.60 -10.40
CA LEU A 546 -16.94 7.78 -9.94
C LEU A 546 -16.53 8.73 -11.08
N ASP A 547 -16.97 8.46 -12.33
CA ASP A 547 -16.62 9.22 -13.56
C ASP A 547 -15.09 9.29 -13.78
N GLN A 548 -14.36 8.22 -13.45
CA GLN A 548 -12.92 8.11 -13.70
C GLN A 548 -12.61 7.28 -14.94
N LEU A 549 -13.30 6.16 -15.16
CA LEU A 549 -13.20 5.39 -16.39
C LEU A 549 -14.23 5.92 -17.42
N ASN A 550 -13.80 6.86 -18.24
CA ASN A 550 -14.59 7.55 -19.25
C ASN A 550 -13.75 7.86 -20.49
N ALA A 551 -14.40 8.34 -21.55
CA ALA A 551 -13.79 8.68 -22.84
C ALA A 551 -13.34 10.16 -22.94
N LYS A 552 -13.39 10.94 -21.85
CA LYS A 552 -13.03 12.35 -21.87
C LYS A 552 -11.50 12.50 -21.86
N PRO A 553 -10.92 13.31 -22.76
CA PRO A 553 -9.51 13.65 -22.67
C PRO A 553 -9.25 14.41 -21.37
N ARG A 554 -8.09 14.21 -20.77
CA ARG A 554 -7.64 14.93 -19.58
C ARG A 554 -6.86 16.15 -20.00
N GLN A 555 -6.58 17.01 -19.01
CA GLN A 555 -5.87 18.27 -19.25
C GLN A 555 -4.49 18.04 -19.90
N ASP A 556 -3.78 17.01 -19.47
CA ASP A 556 -2.47 16.62 -20.04
C ASP A 556 -2.55 15.92 -21.40
N GLU A 557 -3.71 15.36 -21.75
CA GLU A 557 -3.98 14.73 -23.05
C GLU A 557 -4.53 15.74 -24.08
N SER A 558 -5.27 16.75 -23.63
CA SER A 558 -5.89 17.76 -24.52
C SER A 558 -4.87 18.62 -25.28
N ASP A 559 -3.68 18.81 -24.70
CA ASP A 559 -2.59 19.56 -25.33
C ASP A 559 -1.94 18.82 -26.52
N LYS A 560 -2.22 17.52 -26.70
CA LYS A 560 -1.66 16.67 -27.78
C LYS A 560 -2.55 16.53 -29.01
N GLY A 561 -3.70 17.21 -29.07
CA GLY A 561 -4.66 17.15 -30.17
C GLY A 561 -5.90 16.29 -29.86
N ASP A 562 -6.71 16.05 -30.89
CA ASP A 562 -7.98 15.32 -30.74
C ASP A 562 -7.70 13.81 -30.64
N VAL A 563 -7.74 13.28 -29.39
CA VAL A 563 -7.50 11.86 -29.11
C VAL A 563 -8.81 11.09 -29.27
N ASP A 564 -8.79 9.96 -30.01
CA ASP A 564 -9.97 9.11 -30.19
C ASP A 564 -10.55 8.66 -28.82
N PRO A 565 -11.82 8.97 -28.54
CA PRO A 565 -12.49 8.53 -27.32
C PRO A 565 -12.45 7.00 -27.08
N SER A 566 -12.45 6.22 -28.16
CA SER A 566 -12.37 4.75 -28.10
C SER A 566 -11.01 4.30 -27.58
N LEU A 567 -9.94 4.92 -28.08
CA LEU A 567 -8.57 4.66 -27.66
C LEU A 567 -8.38 4.95 -26.16
N LEU A 568 -8.98 6.05 -25.66
CA LEU A 568 -8.93 6.40 -24.24
C LEU A 568 -9.61 5.34 -23.37
N LEU A 569 -10.83 4.93 -23.71
CA LEU A 569 -11.56 3.92 -22.95
C LEU A 569 -10.84 2.57 -22.91
N VAL A 570 -10.36 2.12 -24.07
CA VAL A 570 -9.68 0.84 -24.19
C VAL A 570 -8.38 0.83 -23.39
N SER A 571 -7.51 1.83 -23.59
CA SER A 571 -6.22 1.89 -22.90
C SER A 571 -6.36 2.06 -21.38
N ARG A 572 -7.31 2.88 -20.91
CA ARG A 572 -7.61 3.06 -19.50
C ARG A 572 -8.15 1.78 -18.86
N SER A 573 -9.01 1.04 -19.57
CA SER A 573 -9.49 -0.26 -19.09
C SER A 573 -8.36 -1.29 -18.94
N ALA A 574 -7.35 -1.23 -19.82
CA ALA A 574 -6.22 -2.14 -19.78
C ALA A 574 -5.30 -1.92 -18.54
N VAL A 575 -5.27 -0.71 -17.97
CA VAL A 575 -4.52 -0.43 -16.72
C VAL A 575 -5.01 -1.27 -15.54
N LEU A 576 -6.22 -1.82 -15.61
CA LEU A 576 -6.79 -2.66 -14.55
C LEU A 576 -6.21 -4.07 -14.53
N LEU A 577 -5.56 -4.51 -15.60
CA LEU A 577 -4.96 -5.84 -15.74
C LEU A 577 -3.44 -5.78 -15.61
N LYS A 578 -2.82 -6.92 -15.33
CA LYS A 578 -1.37 -7.07 -15.28
C LYS A 578 -0.84 -7.52 -16.64
N LEU A 579 0.31 -6.99 -17.03
CA LEU A 579 1.18 -7.57 -18.06
C LEU A 579 2.12 -8.57 -17.40
N ARG A 580 2.10 -9.84 -17.81
CA ARG A 580 3.05 -10.85 -17.32
C ARG A 580 4.45 -10.57 -17.87
N HIS A 581 5.41 -10.42 -16.97
CA HIS A 581 6.74 -9.93 -17.30
C HIS A 581 7.82 -10.75 -16.60
N ASP A 582 8.94 -10.97 -17.28
CA ASP A 582 10.09 -11.69 -16.75
C ASP A 582 10.88 -10.83 -15.74
N ALA A 583 11.62 -11.50 -14.85
CA ALA A 583 12.44 -10.87 -13.80
C ALA A 583 13.65 -10.05 -14.31
N ILE A 584 13.87 -10.00 -15.63
CA ILE A 584 14.98 -9.24 -16.23
C ILE A 584 14.81 -7.72 -16.10
N GLY A 585 13.59 -7.23 -15.90
CA GLY A 585 13.26 -5.82 -15.79
C GLY A 585 12.53 -5.27 -17.02
N TYR A 586 11.81 -4.17 -16.80
CA TYR A 586 10.99 -3.52 -17.82
C TYR A 586 11.86 -2.69 -18.79
N THR A 587 11.69 -2.94 -20.08
CA THR A 587 12.40 -2.22 -21.17
C THR A 587 11.45 -1.61 -22.20
N GLY A 588 10.14 -1.69 -21.94
CA GLY A 588 9.11 -1.19 -22.83
C GLY A 588 8.99 0.35 -22.88
N PRO A 589 8.11 0.88 -23.73
CA PRO A 589 7.79 2.29 -23.79
C PRO A 589 7.25 2.82 -22.46
N LEU A 590 7.47 4.10 -22.18
CA LEU A 590 6.95 4.79 -21.01
C LEU A 590 5.86 5.78 -21.40
N ARG A 591 4.82 5.91 -20.57
CA ARG A 591 3.71 6.82 -20.81
C ARG A 591 3.24 7.49 -19.53
N LYS A 592 3.50 8.79 -19.41
CA LYS A 592 3.12 9.59 -18.24
C LYS A 592 1.59 9.69 -18.08
N ASP A 593 0.83 9.74 -19.19
CA ASP A 593 -0.63 9.73 -19.19
C ASP A 593 -1.24 8.47 -18.58
N MET A 594 -0.66 7.28 -18.85
CA MET A 594 -1.09 6.02 -18.24
C MET A 594 -0.72 5.94 -16.77
N LEU A 595 0.45 6.46 -16.37
CA LEU A 595 0.85 6.55 -14.97
C LEU A 595 -0.08 7.48 -14.18
N ALA A 596 -0.46 8.64 -14.75
CA ALA A 596 -1.41 9.57 -14.14
C ALA A 596 -2.79 8.93 -13.95
N TYR A 597 -3.26 8.16 -14.94
CA TYR A 597 -4.49 7.40 -14.79
C TYR A 597 -4.39 6.30 -13.73
N PHE A 598 -3.28 5.60 -13.69
CA PHE A 598 -3.00 4.59 -12.66
C PHE A 598 -3.05 5.17 -11.24
N SER A 599 -2.62 6.43 -11.04
CA SER A 599 -2.73 7.12 -9.76
C SER A 599 -4.18 7.25 -9.29
N GLN A 600 -5.13 7.48 -10.22
CA GLN A 600 -6.56 7.55 -9.90
C GLN A 600 -7.15 6.16 -9.61
N VAL A 601 -6.77 5.15 -10.40
CA VAL A 601 -7.15 3.75 -10.17
C VAL A 601 -6.70 3.31 -8.78
N SER A 602 -5.47 3.63 -8.39
CA SER A 602 -4.91 3.32 -7.07
C SER A 602 -5.70 4.00 -5.95
N ALA A 603 -6.09 5.27 -6.11
CA ALA A 603 -6.86 6.00 -5.10
C ALA A 603 -8.25 5.40 -4.88
N VAL A 604 -8.93 4.95 -5.95
CA VAL A 604 -10.23 4.28 -5.83
C VAL A 604 -10.07 2.92 -5.17
N ARG A 605 -9.10 2.11 -5.60
CA ARG A 605 -8.82 0.80 -5.02
C ARG A 605 -8.50 0.89 -3.51
N GLU A 606 -7.70 1.87 -3.10
CA GLU A 606 -7.40 2.11 -1.69
C GLU A 606 -8.65 2.47 -0.89
N ALA A 607 -9.50 3.35 -1.41
CA ALA A 607 -10.73 3.75 -0.73
C ALA A 607 -11.76 2.62 -0.60
N ASP A 608 -11.90 1.77 -1.63
CA ASP A 608 -12.75 0.59 -1.57
C ASP A 608 -12.19 -0.44 -0.56
N ARG A 609 -10.86 -0.63 -0.50
CA ARG A 609 -10.23 -1.49 0.50
C ARG A 609 -10.47 -0.96 1.92
N ASP A 610 -10.31 0.35 2.16
CA ASP A 610 -10.57 0.96 3.46
C ASP A 610 -12.02 0.73 3.91
N LEU A 611 -13.00 0.81 2.99
CA LEU A 611 -14.39 0.50 3.29
C LEU A 611 -14.61 -0.98 3.62
N VAL A 612 -14.01 -1.90 2.87
CA VAL A 612 -14.06 -3.35 3.14
C VAL A 612 -13.49 -3.66 4.53
N GLU A 613 -12.33 -3.10 4.87
CA GLU A 613 -11.69 -3.26 6.18
C GLU A 613 -12.55 -2.66 7.31
N ALA A 614 -13.18 -1.50 7.08
CA ALA A 614 -14.07 -0.87 8.05
C ALA A 614 -15.32 -1.72 8.32
N ILE A 615 -15.90 -2.36 7.29
CA ILE A 615 -17.01 -3.30 7.45
C ILE A 615 -16.58 -4.50 8.31
N LEU A 616 -15.42 -5.07 8.02
CA LEU A 616 -14.87 -6.20 8.75
C LEU A 616 -14.63 -5.84 10.23
N VAL A 617 -13.92 -4.74 10.49
CA VAL A 617 -13.67 -4.23 11.86
C VAL A 617 -14.99 -3.98 12.60
N HIS A 618 -15.97 -3.38 11.91
CA HIS A 618 -17.31 -3.17 12.49
C HIS A 618 -17.97 -4.48 12.94
N MET A 619 -17.84 -5.56 12.16
CA MET A 619 -18.37 -6.88 12.53
C MET A 619 -17.72 -7.43 13.80
N PHE A 620 -16.40 -7.35 13.89
CA PHE A 620 -15.65 -7.80 15.05
C PHE A 620 -15.98 -6.97 16.31
N LEU A 621 -15.92 -5.65 16.22
CA LEU A 621 -16.20 -4.75 17.34
C LEU A 621 -17.66 -4.84 17.85
N ASN A 622 -18.60 -5.31 17.02
CA ASN A 622 -20.00 -5.52 17.39
C ASN A 622 -20.33 -6.96 17.83
N ASN A 623 -19.34 -7.82 18.00
CA ASN A 623 -19.53 -9.24 18.33
C ASN A 623 -20.46 -9.98 17.32
N GLN A 624 -20.43 -9.59 16.06
CA GLN A 624 -21.20 -10.26 15.01
C GLN A 624 -20.47 -11.48 14.46
N THR A 625 -19.19 -11.60 14.77
CA THR A 625 -18.35 -12.76 14.48
C THR A 625 -17.51 -13.11 15.71
N LYS A 626 -17.02 -14.33 15.77
CA LYS A 626 -16.10 -14.80 16.80
C LYS A 626 -14.82 -13.95 16.78
N ARG A 627 -14.46 -13.37 17.91
CA ARG A 627 -13.28 -12.49 18.04
C ARG A 627 -11.98 -13.27 18.12
N GLU A 628 -11.98 -14.36 18.89
CA GLU A 628 -10.81 -15.23 19.05
C GLU A 628 -10.82 -16.30 17.97
N ARG A 629 -9.78 -16.32 17.14
CA ARG A 629 -9.60 -17.25 16.03
C ARG A 629 -8.16 -17.76 15.99
N LEU A 630 -7.96 -18.85 15.29
CA LEU A 630 -6.61 -19.30 14.96
C LEU A 630 -5.93 -18.25 14.00
N PRO A 631 -4.62 -18.07 14.09
CA PRO A 631 -3.91 -17.17 13.17
C PRO A 631 -4.19 -17.46 11.69
N SER A 632 -4.34 -18.73 11.29
CA SER A 632 -4.70 -19.12 9.94
C SER A 632 -6.08 -18.60 9.52
N GLU A 633 -7.08 -18.66 10.40
CA GLU A 633 -8.44 -18.19 10.10
C GLU A 633 -8.51 -16.70 9.85
N TYR A 634 -7.75 -15.88 10.59
CA TYR A 634 -7.67 -14.44 10.33
C TYR A 634 -7.15 -14.13 8.94
N TRP A 635 -6.17 -14.92 8.52
CA TRP A 635 -5.58 -14.75 7.19
C TRP A 635 -6.49 -15.26 6.07
N ASP A 636 -7.15 -16.37 6.25
CA ASP A 636 -8.13 -16.87 5.29
C ASP A 636 -9.20 -15.79 5.04
N ILE A 637 -9.60 -15.06 6.10
CA ILE A 637 -10.50 -13.93 5.97
C ILE A 637 -9.82 -12.78 5.20
N SER A 638 -8.64 -12.33 5.64
CA SER A 638 -8.01 -11.11 5.11
C SER A 638 -7.60 -11.23 3.64
N THR A 639 -7.12 -12.41 3.23
CA THR A 639 -6.63 -12.66 1.87
C THR A 639 -7.75 -12.95 0.86
N ALA A 640 -8.90 -13.43 1.34
CA ALA A 640 -10.07 -13.66 0.49
C ALA A 640 -10.90 -12.39 0.23
N LEU A 641 -10.67 -11.31 0.97
CA LEU A 641 -11.37 -10.03 0.77
C LEU A 641 -10.85 -9.31 -0.49
N PRO A 642 -11.71 -8.56 -1.20
CA PRO A 642 -11.29 -7.82 -2.38
C PRO A 642 -10.30 -6.69 -2.04
N PHE A 643 -9.51 -6.30 -3.05
CA PHE A 643 -8.55 -5.19 -3.02
C PHE A 643 -7.39 -5.36 -2.04
N VAL A 644 -7.11 -6.58 -1.59
CA VAL A 644 -5.98 -6.85 -0.69
C VAL A 644 -4.64 -6.63 -1.39
N ASN A 645 -4.50 -7.08 -2.63
CA ASN A 645 -3.27 -6.90 -3.39
C ASN A 645 -3.22 -5.47 -3.98
N ARG A 646 -2.19 -4.73 -3.59
CA ARG A 646 -1.93 -3.35 -4.04
C ARG A 646 -0.75 -3.26 -5.02
N ASN A 647 -0.14 -4.40 -5.36
CA ASN A 647 0.97 -4.47 -6.32
C ASN A 647 0.44 -4.50 -7.75
N HIS A 648 0.05 -3.34 -8.25
CA HIS A 648 -0.38 -3.10 -9.61
C HIS A 648 0.54 -2.09 -10.28
N ASN A 649 0.51 -2.04 -11.61
CA ASN A 649 1.27 -1.09 -12.42
C ASN A 649 0.49 -0.73 -13.69
N ALA A 650 0.98 0.24 -14.45
CA ALA A 650 0.33 0.73 -15.66
C ALA A 650 0.78 -0.01 -16.94
N ALA A 651 1.66 -1.01 -16.84
CA ALA A 651 2.34 -1.61 -18.00
C ALA A 651 1.36 -2.14 -19.06
N MET A 652 0.27 -2.82 -18.68
CA MET A 652 -0.71 -3.32 -19.64
C MET A 652 -1.43 -2.19 -20.39
N GLY A 653 -1.78 -1.11 -19.68
CA GLY A 653 -2.35 0.10 -20.30
C GLY A 653 -1.39 0.75 -21.29
N VAL A 654 -0.11 0.83 -20.93
CA VAL A 654 0.96 1.32 -21.82
C VAL A 654 1.07 0.44 -23.06
N ALA A 655 1.06 -0.88 -22.90
CA ALA A 655 1.18 -1.84 -23.99
C ALA A 655 0.02 -1.71 -25.00
N ILE A 656 -1.21 -1.73 -24.50
CA ILE A 656 -2.42 -1.59 -25.34
C ILE A 656 -2.46 -0.21 -26.02
N ARG A 657 -2.16 0.86 -25.28
CA ARG A 657 -2.14 2.21 -25.84
C ARG A 657 -1.12 2.33 -26.97
N THR A 658 0.09 1.83 -26.76
CA THR A 658 1.16 1.87 -27.77
C THR A 658 0.78 1.04 -29.01
N PHE A 659 0.21 -0.15 -28.79
CA PHE A 659 -0.22 -1.01 -29.90
C PHE A 659 -1.32 -0.36 -30.76
N LEU A 660 -2.31 0.25 -30.13
CA LEU A 660 -3.45 0.86 -30.85
C LEU A 660 -3.11 2.17 -31.57
N GLU A 661 -2.05 2.87 -31.16
CA GLU A 661 -1.58 4.10 -31.82
C GLU A 661 -0.70 3.84 -33.06
N MET A 662 -0.35 2.58 -33.36
CA MET A 662 0.46 2.26 -34.55
C MET A 662 -0.39 2.30 -35.83
N ASP A 663 0.09 3.09 -36.78
CA ASP A 663 -0.66 3.36 -38.03
C ASP A 663 -0.46 2.32 -39.16
N SER A 664 0.52 1.43 -39.07
CA SER A 664 0.88 0.54 -40.17
C SER A 664 0.32 -0.88 -40.02
N ASP A 665 -0.34 -1.39 -41.08
CA ASP A 665 -0.81 -2.77 -41.14
C ASP A 665 0.32 -3.82 -40.98
N GLU A 666 1.55 -3.48 -41.36
CA GLU A 666 2.73 -4.36 -41.24
C GLU A 666 3.17 -4.64 -39.79
N ASN A 667 2.76 -3.79 -38.85
CA ASN A 667 3.13 -3.90 -37.43
C ASN A 667 2.02 -4.42 -36.51
N ARG A 668 0.87 -4.84 -37.08
CA ARG A 668 -0.27 -5.40 -36.32
C ARG A 668 -0.08 -6.86 -35.89
N ASP A 669 1.05 -7.48 -36.24
CA ASP A 669 1.40 -8.79 -35.67
C ASP A 669 1.81 -8.61 -34.20
N LEU A 670 0.98 -9.11 -33.28
CA LEU A 670 1.20 -9.02 -31.84
C LEU A 670 2.53 -9.62 -31.38
N ASP A 671 3.00 -10.70 -32.03
CA ASP A 671 4.26 -11.35 -31.64
C ASP A 671 5.48 -10.52 -32.06
N LYS A 672 5.40 -9.92 -33.25
CA LYS A 672 6.42 -8.98 -33.76
C LYS A 672 6.43 -7.70 -32.90
N PHE A 673 5.26 -7.18 -32.56
CA PHE A 673 5.12 -6.02 -31.68
C PHE A 673 5.71 -6.30 -30.30
N ALA A 674 5.35 -7.45 -29.69
CA ALA A 674 5.86 -7.84 -28.37
C ALA A 674 7.41 -7.96 -28.39
N SER A 675 7.98 -8.65 -29.41
CA SER A 675 9.41 -8.80 -29.50
C SER A 675 10.19 -7.49 -29.67
N LEU A 676 9.57 -6.49 -30.29
CA LEU A 676 10.18 -5.18 -30.55
C LEU A 676 10.04 -4.23 -29.35
N TYR A 677 8.84 -4.14 -28.76
CA TYR A 677 8.50 -3.13 -27.76
C TYR A 677 8.42 -3.68 -26.33
N PHE A 678 8.14 -4.97 -26.15
CA PHE A 678 8.00 -5.63 -24.83
C PHE A 678 8.75 -6.97 -24.80
N PRO A 679 10.06 -7.00 -25.12
CA PRO A 679 10.81 -8.24 -25.31
C PRO A 679 10.85 -9.15 -24.07
N ASN A 680 10.65 -8.59 -22.87
CA ASN A 680 10.66 -9.31 -21.61
C ASN A 680 9.24 -9.70 -21.13
N SER A 681 8.20 -9.50 -21.94
CA SER A 681 6.87 -10.03 -21.64
C SER A 681 6.82 -11.54 -21.86
N VAL A 682 6.18 -12.26 -20.93
CA VAL A 682 6.19 -13.75 -20.94
C VAL A 682 5.12 -14.31 -21.90
N ALA A 683 3.94 -13.71 -21.95
CA ALA A 683 2.81 -14.22 -22.72
C ALA A 683 1.95 -13.06 -23.28
N PHE A 684 2.58 -12.17 -24.02
CA PHE A 684 1.97 -10.91 -24.47
C PHE A 684 0.67 -11.12 -25.23
N ARG A 685 0.66 -12.02 -26.25
CA ARG A 685 -0.54 -12.32 -27.06
C ARG A 685 -1.70 -12.79 -26.18
N GLU A 686 -1.43 -13.70 -25.26
CA GLU A 686 -2.45 -14.23 -24.37
C GLU A 686 -2.99 -13.15 -23.41
N ASP A 687 -2.10 -12.28 -22.88
CA ASP A 687 -2.50 -11.13 -22.04
C ASP A 687 -3.41 -10.16 -22.82
N VAL A 688 -3.13 -9.92 -24.10
CA VAL A 688 -3.99 -9.11 -24.98
C VAL A 688 -5.33 -9.80 -25.22
N ASP A 689 -5.35 -11.11 -25.49
CA ASP A 689 -6.58 -11.88 -25.70
C ASP A 689 -7.46 -11.86 -24.43
N ILE A 690 -6.86 -12.06 -23.26
CA ILE A 690 -7.55 -11.95 -21.95
C ILE A 690 -8.14 -10.54 -21.79
N PHE A 691 -7.37 -9.51 -22.12
CA PHE A 691 -7.86 -8.14 -22.06
C PHE A 691 -9.05 -7.90 -23.01
N CYS A 692 -9.00 -8.39 -24.25
CA CYS A 692 -10.11 -8.27 -25.20
C CYS A 692 -11.40 -8.90 -24.66
N HIS A 693 -11.29 -10.11 -24.06
CA HIS A 693 -12.42 -10.76 -23.42
C HIS A 693 -12.93 -10.00 -22.19
N PHE A 694 -12.02 -9.47 -21.36
CA PHE A 694 -12.36 -8.62 -20.23
C PHE A 694 -13.12 -7.35 -20.67
N PHE A 695 -12.62 -6.65 -21.69
CA PHE A 695 -13.24 -5.43 -22.18
C PHE A 695 -14.63 -5.72 -22.78
N LYS A 696 -14.77 -6.82 -23.53
CA LYS A 696 -16.06 -7.30 -24.05
C LYS A 696 -17.05 -7.60 -22.93
N ALA A 697 -16.62 -8.27 -21.87
CA ALA A 697 -17.44 -8.55 -20.68
C ALA A 697 -17.90 -7.26 -19.99
N LEU A 698 -16.99 -6.30 -19.83
CA LEU A 698 -17.29 -4.98 -19.26
C LEU A 698 -18.36 -4.24 -20.10
N VAL A 699 -18.18 -4.18 -21.42
CA VAL A 699 -19.16 -3.56 -22.35
C VAL A 699 -20.50 -4.28 -22.30
N THR A 700 -20.51 -5.61 -22.18
CA THR A 700 -21.76 -6.40 -22.05
C THR A 700 -22.53 -5.99 -20.80
N GLY A 701 -21.86 -5.81 -19.67
CA GLY A 701 -22.49 -5.30 -18.45
C GLY A 701 -23.00 -3.86 -18.59
N ILE A 702 -22.22 -2.98 -19.22
CA ILE A 702 -22.62 -1.58 -19.45
C ILE A 702 -23.87 -1.49 -20.34
N LYS A 703 -23.99 -2.35 -21.35
CA LYS A 703 -25.19 -2.44 -22.20
C LYS A 703 -26.44 -2.82 -21.38
N ALA A 704 -26.30 -3.57 -20.31
CA ALA A 704 -27.38 -3.95 -19.42
C ALA A 704 -27.87 -2.83 -18.47
N LEU A 705 -27.14 -1.73 -18.31
CA LEU A 705 -27.58 -0.56 -17.53
C LEU A 705 -28.79 0.11 -18.19
N ASP A 706 -29.62 0.80 -17.44
CA ASP A 706 -30.67 1.67 -17.96
C ASP A 706 -30.05 2.99 -18.50
N GLN A 707 -30.74 3.67 -19.43
CA GLN A 707 -30.29 4.98 -19.94
C GLN A 707 -30.17 6.05 -18.85
N LYS A 708 -31.01 5.98 -17.81
CA LYS A 708 -30.96 6.89 -16.67
C LYS A 708 -29.69 6.75 -15.84
N ASP A 709 -29.08 5.55 -15.82
CA ASP A 709 -27.88 5.25 -15.05
C ASP A 709 -26.61 5.60 -15.86
N MET A 710 -26.69 5.54 -17.19
CA MET A 710 -25.58 5.89 -18.08
C MET A 710 -26.05 6.35 -19.46
N ALA A 711 -25.83 7.64 -19.75
CA ALA A 711 -26.28 8.27 -20.99
C ALA A 711 -25.43 7.92 -22.23
N SER A 712 -24.15 7.55 -22.04
CA SER A 712 -23.15 7.42 -23.13
C SER A 712 -22.73 5.99 -23.44
N LYS A 713 -23.69 5.04 -23.53
CA LYS A 713 -23.40 3.63 -23.84
C LYS A 713 -22.82 3.42 -25.24
N ASP A 714 -23.21 4.25 -26.19
CA ASP A 714 -22.77 4.14 -27.60
C ASP A 714 -21.25 4.27 -27.74
N VAL A 715 -20.63 5.07 -26.89
CA VAL A 715 -19.16 5.24 -26.91
C VAL A 715 -18.45 3.93 -26.54
N TRP A 716 -19.00 3.16 -25.61
CA TRP A 716 -18.45 1.85 -25.23
C TRP A 716 -18.61 0.81 -26.33
N THR A 717 -19.72 0.83 -27.05
CA THR A 717 -19.94 -0.05 -28.21
C THR A 717 -18.93 0.27 -29.31
N LYS A 718 -18.75 1.56 -29.63
CA LYS A 718 -17.73 2.01 -30.59
C LYS A 718 -16.32 1.64 -30.19
N ALA A 719 -16.00 1.75 -28.89
CA ALA A 719 -14.69 1.37 -28.37
C ALA A 719 -14.45 -0.15 -28.50
N GLN A 720 -15.48 -0.97 -28.32
CA GLN A 720 -15.40 -2.41 -28.56
C GLN A 720 -15.14 -2.73 -30.03
N GLU A 721 -15.91 -2.13 -30.95
CA GLU A 721 -15.73 -2.27 -32.40
C GLU A 721 -14.33 -1.80 -32.86
N TYR A 722 -13.85 -0.69 -32.26
CA TYR A 722 -12.52 -0.17 -32.50
C TYR A 722 -11.41 -1.15 -32.05
N LEU A 723 -11.54 -1.77 -30.90
CA LEU A 723 -10.61 -2.80 -30.40
C LEU A 723 -10.64 -4.04 -31.32
N GLU A 724 -11.83 -4.59 -31.56
CA GLU A 724 -12.02 -5.80 -32.43
C GLU A 724 -11.51 -5.60 -33.85
N SER A 725 -11.51 -4.38 -34.38
CA SER A 725 -10.97 -4.09 -35.74
C SER A 725 -9.45 -4.04 -35.78
N ARG A 726 -8.77 -3.98 -34.64
CA ARG A 726 -7.31 -3.77 -34.54
C ARG A 726 -6.56 -4.93 -33.88
N THR A 727 -7.24 -5.82 -33.17
CA THR A 727 -6.72 -7.06 -32.60
C THR A 727 -7.23 -8.29 -33.34
#